data_13f9c37bbe7a240c9a1737bd40627b91
#
_entry.id   13f9c37bbe7a240c9a1737bd40627b91
#
_cell.length_a   1.000
_cell.length_b   1.000
_cell.length_c   1.000
_cell.angle_alpha   90.00
_cell.angle_beta   90.00
_cell.angle_gamma   90.00
#
_symmetry.space_group_name_H-M   'P 1'
#
loop_
_entity.id
_entity.type
_entity.pdbx_description
1 polymer ?
#
loop_
_entity_poly.entity_id
_entity_poly.type
_entity_poly.pdbx_seq_one_letter_code
_entity_poly.pdbx_strand_id
1 'polypeptide(L)'
;MSTHSSASGHSSAQAAQSVNAWDPAFLEQQYASWKRDPNSVDASWRQFFLGFDLGLARPTPTKPAAASASATPATVAPATTTGVTQAQRGVDAMIVRFREIGHQAAQLDPLGTTRAYPADLALDAFGLDDSNLSQSFDPGTLPLPNPSPLSAILECLEETYCRSVGVEFMHIQDSAKRAWLTQRMESARNRPVLSENGRRFLLEQLMKAESFEQFLATRYIGKKRFGIEGGESAALIMETWIQLAPRLGTAELIIGMAHRGRLGMMVNQFGQRPEQMMSNFEESWQADFEHGGGDVKYHQGYSSDRATLDGGSVRVSLCSNPSHLEFVGSVALGRTRARRDADRDLDGLLHVPVVVHGNAAFAGQGTTAECFNMMGLAGYNVGGSLHLVINNQVGFTTDLEDGSTGEYVTGYAKSVEVPIFHVNGGDPEACAWVAQLAYEFRQEFRTDTVIDMWCWRKNGHNEADEPTYTQPVLYQRVKAAHSVVKRYAERLAGEGVLDAAAFEAQAKAYWDTLDRAQEQAKASVIDPIRPGFEGAWKGIAPRLSTDDVATGVPEKALKAVAKALAAKPDGIAAHKTIEKIVGARGTFAKDERVDWAQAELLAYGSLIAEGSRIRLTGQDVERGTFSHRHAVVTCQKTGATWNALAEYAGTTGGMFHVFNSPLTESACLGFEYGYSLNDPNSLVIWEAQFGDFANGGQVFIDCYITTGQVKWRRASAMTLLLPHGNEGLGPEHSSARMERFLQLSDGDNICVCSPSTTAQVFHLLRRQLKATWRKPLVVMSPKSMLRLPAAQSLGAEFVEGSFRTVIDDDKADPKAVRNVWLCHGKFFHILDAKRQELGDTANAFVRLEQVSPFPEEALRAVLARYPGATVGVAQEEARNSGMFRYVQAQLMDRFGINPACRSRVECGSPSTGSEKMHKKEEAALVESVFTSSDADGTLFESAKATSGAKPAATRS
;
A
#
# COMPACT_ATOMS: atom_id res chain seq x y z
N MET A 1 34.37 55.52 4.98
CA MET A 1 33.67 56.79 5.08
C MET A 1 32.25 56.65 4.69
N SER A 2 31.39 56.75 5.70
CA SER A 2 30.02 57.34 5.75
C SER A 2 29.03 56.92 4.70
N THR A 3 27.99 56.25 5.12
CA THR A 3 26.73 56.52 5.88
C THR A 3 25.56 56.94 5.00
N HIS A 4 24.51 56.27 5.13
CA HIS A 4 23.07 56.49 5.43
C HIS A 4 22.20 55.49 4.72
N SER A 5 21.55 54.60 5.41
CA SER A 5 20.27 54.65 6.15
C SER A 5 19.03 54.96 5.28
N SER A 6 18.21 53.99 5.11
CA SER A 6 16.75 54.15 5.28
C SER A 6 16.07 52.79 5.47
N ALA A 7 15.31 52.69 6.54
CA ALA A 7 14.54 51.54 6.98
C ALA A 7 13.25 51.40 6.17
N SER A 8 12.89 50.17 5.83
CA SER A 8 11.50 49.82 5.57
C SER A 8 11.23 48.43 6.18
N GLY A 9 10.29 48.40 7.11
CA GLY A 9 9.97 47.24 7.91
C GLY A 9 9.35 46.12 7.08
N HIS A 10 9.87 44.93 7.32
CA HIS A 10 9.15 43.69 6.94
C HIS A 10 8.90 42.89 8.22
N SER A 11 7.65 42.78 8.59
CA SER A 11 7.18 41.84 9.60
C SER A 11 7.36 40.41 9.04
N SER A 12 8.37 39.70 9.49
CA SER A 12 8.55 38.28 9.27
C SER A 12 7.87 37.51 10.40
N ALA A 13 6.82 36.74 10.09
CA ALA A 13 6.30 35.74 11.00
C ALA A 13 7.38 34.66 11.20
N GLN A 14 8.02 34.66 12.38
CA GLN A 14 8.93 33.59 12.79
C GLN A 14 8.12 32.34 13.11
N ALA A 15 8.39 31.25 12.38
CA ALA A 15 7.93 29.91 12.74
C ALA A 15 8.48 29.52 14.11
N ALA A 16 7.62 28.98 14.98
CA ALA A 16 8.01 28.53 16.31
C ALA A 16 9.05 27.40 16.19
N GLN A 17 10.29 27.68 16.55
CA GLN A 17 11.32 26.66 16.69
C GLN A 17 11.14 25.90 18.01
N SER A 18 11.39 24.57 17.99
CA SER A 18 11.36 23.74 19.19
C SER A 18 12.35 24.22 20.23
N VAL A 19 11.93 24.22 21.51
CA VAL A 19 12.76 24.64 22.67
C VAL A 19 14.11 23.91 22.76
N ASN A 20 14.15 22.66 22.24
CA ASN A 20 15.39 21.86 22.20
C ASN A 20 16.46 22.35 21.22
N ALA A 21 16.16 23.33 20.39
CA ALA A 21 17.11 23.95 19.45
C ALA A 21 17.72 25.23 19.96
N TRP A 22 17.47 25.65 21.20
CA TRP A 22 17.88 26.92 21.76
C TRP A 22 19.09 26.74 22.68
N ASP A 23 20.01 27.72 22.65
CA ASP A 23 21.15 27.76 23.57
C ASP A 23 20.66 27.84 25.03
N PRO A 24 21.07 26.92 25.91
CA PRO A 24 20.70 26.92 27.32
C PRO A 24 20.97 28.25 28.03
N ALA A 25 22.08 28.92 27.73
CA ALA A 25 22.41 30.21 28.31
C ALA A 25 21.43 31.32 27.89
N PHE A 26 20.91 31.26 26.67
CA PHE A 26 19.86 32.17 26.20
C PHE A 26 18.54 31.95 26.93
N LEU A 27 18.16 30.69 27.13
CA LEU A 27 16.94 30.32 27.87
C LEU A 27 16.99 30.79 29.32
N GLU A 28 18.12 30.60 30.00
CA GLU A 28 18.34 31.08 31.37
C GLU A 28 18.27 32.60 31.47
N GLN A 29 18.84 33.30 30.52
CA GLN A 29 18.79 34.77 30.47
C GLN A 29 17.36 35.30 30.28
N GLN A 30 16.58 34.68 29.38
CA GLN A 30 15.19 35.04 29.15
C GLN A 30 14.33 34.73 30.38
N TYR A 31 14.53 33.57 31.03
CA TYR A 31 13.85 33.21 32.27
C TYR A 31 14.18 34.17 33.43
N ALA A 32 15.43 34.52 33.61
CA ALA A 32 15.87 35.51 34.61
C ALA A 32 15.31 36.92 34.35
N SER A 33 15.13 37.29 33.09
CA SER A 33 14.50 38.56 32.72
C SER A 33 13.02 38.55 33.05
N TRP A 34 12.33 37.49 32.69
CA TRP A 34 10.91 37.28 32.99
C TRP A 34 10.63 37.23 34.49
N LYS A 35 11.51 36.61 35.29
CA LYS A 35 11.36 36.55 36.75
C LYS A 35 11.50 37.93 37.38
N ARG A 36 12.29 38.85 36.80
CA ARG A 36 12.46 40.23 37.29
C ARG A 36 11.29 41.14 36.87
N ASP A 37 10.85 41.03 35.63
CA ASP A 37 9.70 41.74 35.09
C ASP A 37 9.02 40.86 34.03
N PRO A 38 7.80 40.31 34.29
CA PRO A 38 7.07 39.53 33.32
C PRO A 38 6.78 40.19 32.00
N ASN A 39 6.86 41.55 31.93
CA ASN A 39 6.63 42.26 30.67
C ASN A 39 7.91 42.49 29.86
N SER A 40 9.07 42.12 30.39
CA SER A 40 10.36 42.24 29.71
C SER A 40 10.60 41.21 28.58
N VAL A 41 9.72 40.22 28.47
CA VAL A 41 9.73 39.18 27.41
C VAL A 41 8.42 39.21 26.64
N ASP A 42 8.44 38.73 25.40
CA ASP A 42 7.23 38.66 24.55
C ASP A 42 6.15 37.71 25.14
N ALA A 43 4.93 37.77 24.57
CA ALA A 43 3.79 37.04 25.07
C ALA A 43 3.97 35.51 25.03
N SER A 44 4.72 34.97 24.06
CA SER A 44 4.98 33.56 23.92
C SER A 44 5.91 33.03 25.01
N TRP A 45 6.96 33.82 25.35
CA TRP A 45 7.86 33.50 26.45
C TRP A 45 7.19 33.61 27.81
N ARG A 46 6.28 34.56 27.98
CA ARG A 46 5.51 34.69 29.24
C ARG A 46 4.65 33.45 29.50
N GLN A 47 3.95 32.96 28.49
CA GLN A 47 3.13 31.75 28.63
C GLN A 47 3.99 30.49 28.85
N PHE A 48 5.10 30.39 28.17
CA PHE A 48 6.06 29.30 28.35
C PHE A 48 6.59 29.23 29.78
N PHE A 49 7.08 30.36 30.32
CA PHE A 49 7.64 30.41 31.67
C PHE A 49 6.60 30.30 32.78
N LEU A 50 5.38 30.76 32.55
CA LEU A 50 4.24 30.45 33.44
C LEU A 50 3.95 28.95 33.55
N GLY A 51 3.96 28.25 32.44
CA GLY A 51 3.81 26.80 32.41
C GLY A 51 4.98 26.07 33.07
N PHE A 52 6.19 26.54 32.87
CA PHE A 52 7.40 26.01 33.49
C PHE A 52 7.41 26.19 35.01
N ASP A 53 7.02 27.34 35.54
CA ASP A 53 6.89 27.56 36.99
C ASP A 53 5.76 26.75 37.63
N LEU A 54 4.64 26.55 36.95
CA LEU A 54 3.59 25.65 37.39
C LEU A 54 4.06 24.20 37.44
N GLY A 55 4.94 23.78 36.52
CA GLY A 55 5.58 22.45 36.57
C GLY A 55 6.56 22.28 37.72
N LEU A 56 7.30 23.33 38.07
CA LEU A 56 8.23 23.34 39.25
C LEU A 56 7.50 23.44 40.59
N ALA A 57 6.31 23.99 40.65
CA ALA A 57 5.52 24.19 41.87
C ALA A 57 4.82 22.92 42.37
N ARG A 58 5.12 21.73 41.83
CA ARG A 58 4.66 20.46 42.44
C ARG A 58 5.44 20.23 43.75
N PRO A 59 4.76 20.07 44.92
CA PRO A 59 5.47 19.87 46.16
C PRO A 59 6.15 18.49 46.18
N THR A 60 7.45 18.50 46.35
CA THR A 60 8.25 17.34 46.70
C THR A 60 7.83 16.92 48.13
N PRO A 61 7.61 15.64 48.43
CA PRO A 61 7.25 15.21 49.80
C PRO A 61 8.47 15.38 50.69
N THR A 62 8.40 16.37 51.59
CA THR A 62 9.36 16.52 52.69
C THR A 62 9.01 15.61 53.81
N LYS A 63 10.00 14.88 54.28
CA LYS A 63 10.00 13.99 55.46
C LYS A 63 9.65 14.80 56.73
N PRO A 64 8.70 14.36 57.58
CA PRO A 64 8.35 15.12 58.77
C PRO A 64 9.41 15.01 59.89
N ALA A 65 9.82 16.14 60.44
CA ALA A 65 10.56 16.19 61.69
C ALA A 65 9.58 16.13 62.87
N ALA A 66 9.98 15.39 63.88
CA ALA A 66 9.23 15.19 65.10
C ALA A 66 9.09 16.47 65.95
N ALA A 67 7.88 16.77 66.41
CA ALA A 67 7.66 17.72 67.49
C ALA A 67 6.52 17.20 68.38
N SER A 68 6.78 17.24 69.65
CA SER A 68 6.09 16.62 70.77
C SER A 68 4.87 17.36 71.28
N ALA A 69 3.90 16.57 71.77
CA ALA A 69 3.09 16.66 72.95
C ALA A 69 1.96 17.67 73.20
N SER A 70 0.84 17.10 73.41
CA SER A 70 -0.17 17.31 74.41
C SER A 70 -1.35 18.21 74.12
N ALA A 71 -2.49 17.56 73.94
CA ALA A 71 -3.76 17.74 74.72
C ALA A 71 -4.85 16.78 74.24
N THR A 72 -5.36 15.97 75.14
CA THR A 72 -6.59 15.14 75.05
C THR A 72 -7.78 15.90 75.62
N PRO A 73 -9.06 15.44 75.54
CA PRO A 73 -9.76 14.56 74.58
C PRO A 73 -11.13 15.08 74.08
N ALA A 74 -11.67 14.47 73.05
CA ALA A 74 -13.10 14.30 72.88
C ALA A 74 -13.34 13.10 71.89
N THR A 75 -13.92 12.07 72.50
CA THR A 75 -14.35 10.85 71.75
C THR A 75 -15.51 11.17 70.78
N VAL A 76 -15.19 11.02 69.51
CA VAL A 76 -16.21 10.80 68.46
C VAL A 76 -15.81 9.49 67.80
N ALA A 77 -16.72 8.51 67.77
CA ALA A 77 -16.48 7.20 67.17
C ALA A 77 -16.10 7.37 65.69
N PRO A 78 -15.09 6.64 65.22
CA PRO A 78 -14.69 6.72 63.79
C PRO A 78 -15.71 5.98 62.96
N ALA A 79 -16.30 6.68 62.00
CA ALA A 79 -16.85 6.03 60.81
C ALA A 79 -15.70 5.25 60.14
N THR A 80 -15.86 3.95 59.99
CA THR A 80 -14.94 3.04 59.28
C THR A 80 -14.84 3.44 57.83
N THR A 81 -13.93 4.35 57.50
CA THR A 81 -13.35 4.40 56.17
C THR A 81 -12.35 3.25 56.13
N THR A 82 -12.70 2.17 55.44
CA THR A 82 -11.76 1.11 55.05
C THR A 82 -10.68 1.73 54.14
N GLY A 83 -9.61 2.23 54.76
CA GLY A 83 -8.44 2.71 54.06
C GLY A 83 -7.76 1.54 53.36
N VAL A 84 -7.63 1.60 52.04
CA VAL A 84 -6.88 0.63 51.24
C VAL A 84 -5.47 0.52 51.87
N THR A 85 -5.06 -0.68 52.29
CA THR A 85 -3.74 -0.92 52.87
C THR A 85 -2.63 -0.66 51.86
N GLN A 86 -1.41 -0.37 52.34
CA GLN A 86 -0.26 -0.19 51.42
C GLN A 86 -0.02 -1.47 50.59
N ALA A 87 -0.17 -2.65 51.21
CA ALA A 87 -0.03 -3.92 50.49
C ALA A 87 -1.10 -4.10 49.41
N GLN A 88 -2.37 -3.71 49.66
CA GLN A 88 -3.39 -3.77 48.60
C GLN A 88 -3.04 -2.86 47.42
N ARG A 89 -2.50 -1.65 47.66
CA ARG A 89 -2.02 -0.78 46.56
C ARG A 89 -0.86 -1.41 45.80
N GLY A 90 -0.01 -2.20 46.47
CA GLY A 90 1.03 -3.00 45.78
C GLY A 90 0.41 -4.05 44.86
N VAL A 91 -0.62 -4.78 45.34
CA VAL A 91 -1.34 -5.76 44.49
C VAL A 91 -2.01 -5.10 43.30
N ASP A 92 -2.67 -3.96 43.49
CA ASP A 92 -3.31 -3.22 42.38
C ASP A 92 -2.27 -2.76 41.34
N ALA A 93 -1.13 -2.25 41.78
CA ALA A 93 -0.03 -1.87 40.93
C ALA A 93 0.59 -3.07 40.18
N MET A 94 0.73 -4.21 40.85
CA MET A 94 1.22 -5.46 40.27
C MET A 94 0.31 -5.95 39.14
N ILE A 95 -1.01 -5.98 39.36
CA ILE A 95 -1.99 -6.37 38.31
C ILE A 95 -1.83 -5.49 37.07
N VAL A 96 -1.74 -4.18 37.24
CA VAL A 96 -1.54 -3.24 36.12
C VAL A 96 -0.22 -3.51 35.41
N ARG A 97 0.86 -3.72 36.20
CA ARG A 97 2.20 -3.91 35.61
C ARG A 97 2.32 -5.21 34.81
N PHE A 98 1.70 -6.30 35.25
CA PHE A 98 1.62 -7.55 34.49
C PHE A 98 0.89 -7.34 33.15
N ARG A 99 -0.19 -6.54 33.13
CA ARG A 99 -0.88 -6.17 31.88
C ARG A 99 -0.02 -5.32 30.94
N GLU A 100 0.85 -4.47 31.49
CA GLU A 100 1.75 -3.60 30.73
C GLU A 100 2.96 -4.34 30.14
N ILE A 101 3.66 -5.13 30.97
CA ILE A 101 4.95 -5.71 30.59
C ILE A 101 5.08 -7.23 30.82
N GLY A 102 4.01 -7.92 31.21
CA GLY A 102 4.04 -9.39 31.42
C GLY A 102 4.54 -10.14 30.16
N HIS A 103 4.29 -9.61 28.97
CA HIS A 103 4.80 -10.17 27.71
C HIS A 103 6.34 -10.30 27.66
N GLN A 104 7.09 -9.49 28.42
CA GLN A 104 8.55 -9.57 28.48
C GLN A 104 9.04 -10.82 29.22
N ALA A 105 8.22 -11.36 30.16
CA ALA A 105 8.49 -12.62 30.84
C ALA A 105 7.99 -13.85 30.05
N ALA A 106 7.21 -13.65 28.98
CA ALA A 106 6.64 -14.75 28.22
C ALA A 106 7.71 -15.62 27.54
N GLN A 107 7.51 -16.95 27.61
CA GLN A 107 8.44 -17.96 27.08
C GLN A 107 8.11 -18.23 25.60
N LEU A 108 8.55 -17.34 24.74
CA LEU A 108 8.16 -17.31 23.32
C LEU A 108 9.04 -18.18 22.41
N ASP A 109 10.33 -18.40 22.76
CA ASP A 109 11.26 -19.15 21.90
C ASP A 109 11.05 -20.66 21.99
N PRO A 110 10.57 -21.34 20.92
CA PRO A 110 10.38 -22.80 20.92
C PRO A 110 11.69 -23.60 20.98
N LEU A 111 12.84 -22.95 20.77
CA LEU A 111 14.17 -23.55 20.95
C LEU A 111 14.64 -23.48 22.42
N GLY A 112 13.82 -22.94 23.33
CA GLY A 112 14.06 -22.99 24.77
C GLY A 112 15.02 -21.92 25.32
N THR A 113 15.22 -20.80 24.62
CA THR A 113 15.86 -19.62 25.23
C THR A 113 14.91 -19.03 26.25
N THR A 114 15.29 -19.13 27.50
CA THR A 114 14.51 -18.53 28.60
C THR A 114 14.76 -17.04 28.65
N ARG A 115 13.68 -16.26 28.67
CA ARG A 115 13.76 -14.83 28.94
C ARG A 115 13.97 -14.59 30.45
N ALA A 116 14.79 -13.60 30.78
CA ALA A 116 14.93 -13.18 32.17
C ALA A 116 13.60 -12.62 32.66
N TYR A 117 13.23 -13.00 33.91
CA TYR A 117 12.06 -12.43 34.54
C TYR A 117 12.33 -10.95 34.85
N PRO A 118 11.51 -10.00 34.37
CA PRO A 118 11.73 -8.57 34.61
C PRO A 118 11.71 -8.26 36.12
N ALA A 119 12.69 -7.51 36.60
CA ALA A 119 12.73 -7.06 37.98
C ALA A 119 11.49 -6.25 38.37
N ASP A 120 10.92 -5.52 37.42
CA ASP A 120 9.68 -4.73 37.58
C ASP A 120 8.42 -5.58 37.80
N LEU A 121 8.47 -6.90 37.63
CA LEU A 121 7.40 -7.85 37.91
C LEU A 121 7.63 -8.62 39.22
N ALA A 122 8.78 -8.48 39.88
CA ALA A 122 9.06 -9.14 41.15
C ALA A 122 8.26 -8.52 42.30
N LEU A 123 7.93 -9.30 43.31
CA LEU A 123 7.08 -8.86 44.46
C LEU A 123 7.64 -7.64 45.18
N ASP A 124 8.96 -7.56 45.34
CA ASP A 124 9.63 -6.44 46.02
C ASP A 124 9.46 -5.09 45.26
N ALA A 125 9.29 -5.10 43.95
CA ALA A 125 8.96 -3.91 43.18
C ALA A 125 7.63 -3.26 43.60
N PHE A 126 6.73 -4.03 44.21
CA PHE A 126 5.42 -3.61 44.68
C PHE A 126 5.36 -3.44 46.20
N GLY A 127 6.51 -3.59 46.91
CA GLY A 127 6.56 -3.57 48.35
C GLY A 127 5.91 -4.79 49.02
N LEU A 128 5.89 -5.91 48.31
CA LEU A 128 5.39 -7.23 48.72
C LEU A 128 6.57 -8.19 48.84
N ASP A 129 6.38 -9.28 49.58
CA ASP A 129 7.35 -10.35 49.70
C ASP A 129 6.67 -11.72 49.90
N ASP A 130 7.46 -12.78 50.04
CA ASP A 130 6.95 -14.15 50.19
C ASP A 130 6.02 -14.32 51.41
N SER A 131 6.13 -13.47 52.42
CA SER A 131 5.24 -13.53 53.64
C SER A 131 3.81 -13.06 53.28
N ASN A 132 3.63 -12.33 52.19
CA ASN A 132 2.33 -11.88 51.73
C ASN A 132 1.61 -12.93 50.86
N LEU A 133 2.27 -13.99 50.37
CA LEU A 133 1.70 -14.98 49.46
C LEU A 133 0.43 -15.65 49.97
N SER A 134 0.37 -15.92 51.28
CA SER A 134 -0.80 -16.51 51.93
C SER A 134 -1.86 -15.50 52.37
N GLN A 135 -1.56 -14.19 52.30
CA GLN A 135 -2.50 -13.14 52.68
C GLN A 135 -3.52 -12.92 51.58
N SER A 136 -4.76 -12.62 51.98
CA SER A 136 -5.87 -12.39 51.03
C SER A 136 -6.02 -10.92 50.72
N PHE A 137 -6.19 -10.62 49.43
CA PHE A 137 -6.34 -9.28 48.85
C PHE A 137 -7.54 -9.24 47.94
N ASP A 138 -8.00 -8.03 47.61
CA ASP A 138 -8.94 -7.80 46.52
C ASP A 138 -8.24 -8.05 45.19
N PRO A 139 -8.69 -9.02 44.35
CA PRO A 139 -8.08 -9.30 43.06
C PRO A 139 -8.50 -8.30 41.98
N GLY A 140 -9.25 -7.26 42.31
CA GLY A 140 -9.75 -6.27 41.38
C GLY A 140 -10.63 -6.88 40.29
N THR A 141 -10.23 -6.73 39.01
CA THR A 141 -10.98 -7.26 37.86
C THR A 141 -10.59 -8.68 37.43
N LEU A 142 -9.66 -9.33 38.14
CA LEU A 142 -9.26 -10.71 37.82
C LEU A 142 -10.42 -11.67 38.10
N PRO A 143 -10.58 -12.75 37.32
CA PRO A 143 -11.67 -13.72 37.47
C PRO A 143 -11.38 -14.68 38.65
N LEU A 144 -11.18 -14.13 39.80
CA LEU A 144 -10.89 -14.85 41.07
C LEU A 144 -11.91 -14.49 42.15
N PRO A 145 -12.14 -15.38 43.19
CA PRO A 145 -12.93 -15.02 44.35
C PRO A 145 -12.39 -13.77 45.05
N ASN A 146 -13.26 -12.94 45.56
CA ASN A 146 -12.86 -11.75 46.33
C ASN A 146 -13.24 -11.92 47.81
N PRO A 147 -12.25 -11.94 48.74
CA PRO A 147 -10.80 -11.82 48.53
C PRO A 147 -10.14 -13.12 48.12
N SER A 148 -8.94 -13.02 47.50
CA SER A 148 -8.09 -14.17 47.09
C SER A 148 -6.68 -14.06 47.64
N PRO A 149 -6.01 -15.20 47.96
CA PRO A 149 -4.60 -15.18 48.33
C PRO A 149 -3.72 -14.54 47.25
N LEU A 150 -2.65 -13.83 47.66
CA LEU A 150 -1.70 -13.22 46.71
C LEU A 150 -1.10 -14.28 45.80
N SER A 151 -0.81 -15.49 46.29
CA SER A 151 -0.31 -16.58 45.44
C SER A 151 -1.26 -16.93 44.30
N ALA A 152 -2.58 -16.94 44.51
CA ALA A 152 -3.55 -17.20 43.45
C ALA A 152 -3.67 -16.03 42.44
N ILE A 153 -3.53 -14.79 42.93
CA ILE A 153 -3.49 -13.59 42.06
C ILE A 153 -2.24 -13.64 41.17
N LEU A 154 -1.08 -13.91 41.76
CA LEU A 154 0.18 -14.00 41.02
C LEU A 154 0.15 -15.14 39.99
N GLU A 155 -0.31 -16.33 40.40
CA GLU A 155 -0.47 -17.48 39.48
C GLU A 155 -1.39 -17.14 38.31
N CYS A 156 -2.51 -16.46 38.56
CA CYS A 156 -3.42 -16.04 37.50
C CYS A 156 -2.75 -15.07 36.47
N LEU A 157 -1.96 -14.12 36.97
CA LEU A 157 -1.23 -13.17 36.16
C LEU A 157 -0.11 -13.83 35.35
N GLU A 158 0.71 -14.68 35.98
CA GLU A 158 1.80 -15.39 35.31
C GLU A 158 1.28 -16.38 34.27
N GLU A 159 0.19 -17.10 34.59
CA GLU A 159 -0.44 -17.98 33.61
C GLU A 159 -0.98 -17.26 32.40
N THR A 160 -1.54 -16.06 32.61
CA THR A 160 -2.13 -15.27 31.55
C THR A 160 -1.08 -14.59 30.67
N TYR A 161 -0.03 -14.01 31.28
CA TYR A 161 0.85 -13.07 30.58
C TYR A 161 2.29 -13.55 30.36
N CYS A 162 2.76 -14.60 31.08
CA CYS A 162 4.18 -14.95 31.13
C CYS A 162 4.50 -16.36 30.59
N ARG A 163 3.51 -17.11 30.08
CA ARG A 163 3.72 -18.46 29.50
C ARG A 163 3.97 -18.42 28.02
N SER A 164 3.27 -19.24 27.23
CA SER A 164 3.42 -19.34 25.77
C SER A 164 2.81 -18.15 25.01
N VAL A 165 2.13 -17.25 25.70
CA VAL A 165 1.48 -16.06 25.13
C VAL A 165 1.90 -14.81 25.88
N GLY A 166 2.36 -13.81 25.15
CA GLY A 166 2.59 -12.45 25.63
C GLY A 166 1.76 -11.48 24.79
N VAL A 167 1.15 -10.46 25.42
CA VAL A 167 0.26 -9.55 24.66
C VAL A 167 0.62 -8.10 24.96
N GLU A 168 0.83 -7.33 23.89
CA GLU A 168 0.96 -5.88 23.97
C GLU A 168 -0.39 -5.24 23.63
N PHE A 169 -1.07 -4.62 24.60
CA PHE A 169 -2.39 -4.01 24.40
C PHE A 169 -2.65 -2.76 25.24
N MET A 170 -1.80 -2.48 26.24
CA MET A 170 -2.00 -1.33 27.11
C MET A 170 -1.71 0.03 26.45
N HIS A 171 -1.09 0.04 25.26
CA HIS A 171 -0.91 1.21 24.43
C HIS A 171 -2.20 1.67 23.72
N ILE A 172 -3.23 0.82 23.65
CA ILE A 172 -4.53 1.14 23.05
C ILE A 172 -5.25 2.15 23.94
N GLN A 173 -5.65 3.31 23.39
CA GLN A 173 -6.33 4.36 24.17
C GLN A 173 -7.78 4.03 24.49
N ASP A 174 -8.46 3.29 23.62
CA ASP A 174 -9.84 2.87 23.80
C ASP A 174 -9.98 1.89 24.97
N SER A 175 -10.63 2.34 26.03
CA SER A 175 -10.85 1.55 27.24
C SER A 175 -11.75 0.32 27.03
N ALA A 176 -12.69 0.37 26.08
CA ALA A 176 -13.57 -0.76 25.78
C ALA A 176 -12.78 -1.88 25.09
N LYS A 177 -11.87 -1.55 24.18
CA LYS A 177 -10.95 -2.51 23.55
C LYS A 177 -10.04 -3.18 24.58
N ARG A 178 -9.43 -2.38 25.48
CA ARG A 178 -8.59 -2.93 26.56
C ARG A 178 -9.39 -3.83 27.51
N ALA A 179 -10.59 -3.41 27.92
CA ALA A 179 -11.43 -4.19 28.82
C ALA A 179 -11.86 -5.53 28.17
N TRP A 180 -12.21 -5.52 26.88
CA TRP A 180 -12.56 -6.72 26.14
C TRP A 180 -11.40 -7.72 26.10
N LEU A 181 -10.19 -7.24 25.76
CA LEU A 181 -8.98 -8.08 25.73
C LEU A 181 -8.66 -8.64 27.13
N THR A 182 -8.65 -7.78 28.15
CA THR A 182 -8.40 -8.18 29.54
C THR A 182 -9.36 -9.29 29.96
N GLN A 183 -10.67 -9.10 29.76
CA GLN A 183 -11.68 -10.09 30.13
C GLN A 183 -11.47 -11.41 29.39
N ARG A 184 -11.25 -11.39 28.07
CA ARG A 184 -11.07 -12.61 27.27
C ARG A 184 -9.82 -13.38 27.67
N MET A 185 -8.71 -12.69 27.87
CA MET A 185 -7.42 -13.30 28.22
C MET A 185 -7.41 -13.85 29.64
N GLU A 186 -7.83 -13.07 30.62
CA GLU A 186 -7.77 -13.44 32.06
C GLU A 186 -8.79 -14.53 32.38
N SER A 187 -9.99 -14.52 31.80
CA SER A 187 -10.98 -15.59 32.00
C SER A 187 -10.51 -16.95 31.49
N ALA A 188 -9.73 -16.99 30.42
CA ALA A 188 -9.17 -18.23 29.89
C ALA A 188 -7.73 -18.47 30.34
N ARG A 189 -7.10 -17.53 31.05
CA ARG A 189 -5.67 -17.51 31.39
C ARG A 189 -4.79 -17.74 30.13
N ASN A 190 -5.21 -17.20 29.00
CA ASN A 190 -4.66 -17.45 27.66
C ASN A 190 -4.43 -18.95 27.35
N ARG A 191 -5.25 -19.81 27.92
CA ARG A 191 -5.16 -21.26 27.82
C ARG A 191 -6.55 -21.87 27.59
N PRO A 192 -6.95 -22.08 26.33
CA PRO A 192 -8.28 -22.59 26.02
C PRO A 192 -8.44 -24.05 26.47
N VAL A 193 -9.65 -24.41 26.88
CA VAL A 193 -10.03 -25.81 27.09
C VAL A 193 -10.52 -26.35 25.75
N LEU A 194 -9.67 -27.10 25.06
CA LEU A 194 -10.03 -27.77 23.80
C LEU A 194 -10.56 -29.18 24.07
N SER A 195 -11.55 -29.59 23.28
CA SER A 195 -11.98 -30.99 23.27
C SER A 195 -10.87 -31.89 22.72
N GLU A 196 -10.91 -33.18 23.04
CA GLU A 196 -9.98 -34.15 22.48
C GLU A 196 -9.99 -34.16 20.96
N ASN A 197 -11.18 -34.06 20.35
CA ASN A 197 -11.30 -33.97 18.88
C ASN A 197 -10.67 -32.68 18.33
N GLY A 198 -10.80 -31.55 19.03
CA GLY A 198 -10.13 -30.31 18.67
C GLY A 198 -8.61 -30.49 18.71
N ARG A 199 -8.07 -31.11 19.77
CA ARG A 199 -6.63 -31.36 19.90
C ARG A 199 -6.10 -32.32 18.83
N ARG A 200 -6.84 -33.40 18.51
CA ARG A 200 -6.51 -34.30 17.40
C ARG A 200 -6.54 -33.57 16.04
N PHE A 201 -7.51 -32.66 15.85
CA PHE A 201 -7.58 -31.84 14.64
C PHE A 201 -6.36 -30.92 14.51
N LEU A 202 -5.93 -30.25 15.59
CA LEU A 202 -4.69 -29.43 15.57
C LEU A 202 -3.47 -30.27 15.15
N LEU A 203 -3.32 -31.46 15.72
CA LEU A 203 -2.23 -32.38 15.39
C LEU A 203 -2.28 -32.83 13.93
N GLU A 204 -3.47 -33.10 13.39
CA GLU A 204 -3.65 -33.46 11.99
C GLU A 204 -3.18 -32.33 11.03
N GLN A 205 -3.50 -31.06 11.34
CA GLN A 205 -3.05 -29.94 10.52
C GLN A 205 -1.52 -29.80 10.53
N LEU A 206 -0.93 -29.94 11.70
CA LEU A 206 0.54 -29.91 11.84
C LEU A 206 1.19 -31.08 11.10
N MET A 207 0.64 -32.29 11.22
CA MET A 207 1.11 -33.50 10.50
C MET A 207 1.07 -33.31 8.98
N LYS A 208 -0.03 -32.74 8.44
CA LYS A 208 -0.13 -32.46 7.01
C LYS A 208 0.92 -31.45 6.55
N ALA A 209 1.17 -30.39 7.33
CA ALA A 209 2.19 -29.40 7.02
C ALA A 209 3.61 -30.03 7.00
N GLU A 210 3.98 -30.76 8.03
CA GLU A 210 5.29 -31.41 8.11
C GLU A 210 5.46 -32.49 7.05
N SER A 211 4.49 -33.39 6.86
CA SER A 211 4.56 -34.48 5.88
C SER A 211 4.69 -33.95 4.47
N PHE A 212 3.99 -32.85 4.12
CA PHE A 212 4.11 -32.23 2.80
C PHE A 212 5.52 -31.72 2.54
N GLU A 213 6.13 -31.02 3.52
CA GLU A 213 7.48 -30.54 3.39
C GLU A 213 8.53 -31.68 3.31
N GLN A 214 8.34 -32.75 4.10
CA GLN A 214 9.18 -33.93 4.06
C GLN A 214 9.05 -34.67 2.72
N PHE A 215 7.85 -34.74 2.17
CA PHE A 215 7.58 -35.32 0.85
C PHE A 215 8.35 -34.57 -0.24
N LEU A 216 8.21 -33.24 -0.26
CA LEU A 216 8.91 -32.40 -1.24
C LEU A 216 10.44 -32.49 -1.08
N ALA A 217 10.93 -32.53 0.15
CA ALA A 217 12.36 -32.69 0.44
C ALA A 217 12.92 -34.02 -0.09
N THR A 218 12.12 -35.09 -0.03
CA THR A 218 12.50 -36.42 -0.45
C THR A 218 12.41 -36.63 -1.96
N ARG A 219 11.31 -36.11 -2.56
CA ARG A 219 10.99 -36.36 -3.99
C ARG A 219 11.60 -35.35 -4.94
N TYR A 220 11.86 -34.10 -4.47
CA TYR A 220 12.31 -32.96 -5.28
C TYR A 220 13.57 -32.34 -4.68
N ILE A 221 14.63 -33.16 -4.50
CA ILE A 221 15.90 -32.78 -3.91
C ILE A 221 16.48 -31.56 -4.65
N GLY A 222 16.89 -30.54 -3.88
CA GLY A 222 17.52 -29.32 -4.43
C GLY A 222 16.57 -28.33 -5.12
N LYS A 223 15.28 -28.67 -5.29
CA LYS A 223 14.30 -27.70 -5.83
C LYS A 223 13.86 -26.71 -4.73
N LYS A 224 13.91 -25.41 -5.05
CA LYS A 224 13.46 -24.35 -4.13
C LYS A 224 11.96 -24.46 -3.85
N ARG A 225 11.60 -24.42 -2.55
CA ARG A 225 10.22 -24.49 -2.08
C ARG A 225 9.90 -23.51 -0.94
N PHE A 226 10.92 -22.97 -0.25
CA PHE A 226 10.79 -22.11 0.93
C PHE A 226 9.90 -22.74 2.00
N GLY A 227 10.26 -23.91 2.47
CA GLY A 227 9.48 -24.72 3.40
C GLY A 227 9.20 -24.05 4.74
N ILE A 228 8.14 -24.50 5.41
CA ILE A 228 7.68 -23.98 6.70
C ILE A 228 8.30 -24.71 7.90
N GLU A 229 9.15 -25.70 7.69
CA GLU A 229 9.67 -26.55 8.76
C GLU A 229 10.24 -25.75 9.92
N GLY A 230 9.72 -25.99 11.11
CA GLY A 230 9.95 -25.25 12.36
C GLY A 230 8.93 -24.16 12.65
N GLY A 231 8.05 -23.83 11.69
CA GLY A 231 6.96 -22.87 11.80
C GLY A 231 5.59 -23.45 11.40
N GLU A 232 5.39 -24.76 11.52
CA GLU A 232 4.18 -25.49 11.10
C GLU A 232 2.90 -24.91 11.71
N SER A 233 3.00 -24.32 12.90
CA SER A 233 1.88 -23.66 13.59
C SER A 233 1.30 -22.46 12.82
N ALA A 234 2.03 -21.90 11.83
CA ALA A 234 1.45 -20.88 10.94
C ALA A 234 0.34 -21.46 10.07
N ALA A 235 0.49 -22.71 9.59
CA ALA A 235 -0.56 -23.42 8.86
C ALA A 235 -1.77 -23.70 9.76
N LEU A 236 -1.53 -23.98 11.04
CA LEU A 236 -2.55 -24.17 12.04
C LEU A 236 -3.34 -22.88 12.34
N ILE A 237 -2.66 -21.74 12.49
CA ILE A 237 -3.31 -20.43 12.66
C ILE A 237 -4.20 -20.13 11.45
N MET A 238 -3.69 -20.34 10.24
CA MET A 238 -4.45 -20.13 9.01
C MET A 238 -5.69 -21.02 8.94
N GLU A 239 -5.56 -22.31 9.26
CA GLU A 239 -6.69 -23.21 9.28
C GLU A 239 -7.72 -22.82 10.35
N THR A 240 -7.25 -22.37 11.53
CA THR A 240 -8.14 -21.85 12.59
C THR A 240 -8.98 -20.68 12.07
N TRP A 241 -8.39 -19.74 11.36
CA TRP A 241 -9.11 -18.62 10.75
C TRP A 241 -10.13 -19.11 9.70
N ILE A 242 -9.76 -20.06 8.85
CA ILE A 242 -10.66 -20.64 7.86
C ILE A 242 -11.87 -21.30 8.54
N GLN A 243 -11.65 -22.09 9.61
CA GLN A 243 -12.72 -22.78 10.34
C GLN A 243 -13.65 -21.81 11.09
N LEU A 244 -13.12 -20.69 11.58
CA LEU A 244 -13.90 -19.67 12.31
C LEU A 244 -14.66 -18.72 11.38
N ALA A 245 -14.22 -18.53 10.14
CA ALA A 245 -14.72 -17.52 9.22
C ALA A 245 -16.25 -17.52 9.06
N PRO A 246 -16.92 -18.65 8.74
CA PRO A 246 -18.38 -18.66 8.59
C PRO A 246 -19.12 -18.33 9.89
N ARG A 247 -18.59 -18.76 11.05
CA ARG A 247 -19.18 -18.48 12.38
C ARG A 247 -19.12 -17.00 12.73
N LEU A 248 -18.08 -16.32 12.24
CA LEU A 248 -17.85 -14.89 12.47
C LEU A 248 -18.41 -14.01 11.34
N GLY A 249 -19.25 -14.60 10.45
CA GLY A 249 -19.94 -13.89 9.37
C GLY A 249 -19.07 -13.55 8.17
N THR A 250 -17.90 -14.19 8.02
CA THR A 250 -16.99 -13.93 6.90
C THR A 250 -17.29 -14.88 5.73
N ALA A 251 -17.50 -14.30 4.55
CA ALA A 251 -17.73 -15.01 3.29
C ALA A 251 -16.42 -15.26 2.51
N GLU A 252 -15.44 -14.36 2.63
CA GLU A 252 -14.18 -14.49 1.90
C GLU A 252 -12.99 -14.01 2.74
N LEU A 253 -11.91 -14.81 2.75
CA LEU A 253 -10.58 -14.44 3.23
C LEU A 253 -9.70 -14.10 2.03
N ILE A 254 -9.18 -12.88 1.97
CA ILE A 254 -8.32 -12.40 0.88
C ILE A 254 -6.89 -12.31 1.41
N ILE A 255 -6.01 -13.16 0.87
CA ILE A 255 -4.71 -13.44 1.48
C ILE A 255 -3.58 -12.82 0.66
N GLY A 256 -2.76 -11.98 1.30
CA GLY A 256 -1.43 -11.57 0.86
C GLY A 256 -0.39 -12.36 1.65
N MET A 257 0.52 -13.06 0.98
CA MET A 257 1.43 -13.95 1.67
C MET A 257 2.81 -13.99 0.99
N ALA A 258 3.88 -13.93 1.80
CA ALA A 258 5.23 -14.19 1.37
C ALA A 258 5.43 -15.67 0.95
N HIS A 259 6.64 -16.01 0.47
CA HIS A 259 6.94 -17.34 -0.09
C HIS A 259 7.03 -18.47 0.95
N ARG A 260 7.39 -18.19 2.23
CA ARG A 260 7.62 -19.22 3.25
C ARG A 260 6.36 -19.95 3.64
N GLY A 261 6.35 -21.29 3.46
CA GLY A 261 5.20 -22.16 3.72
C GLY A 261 4.06 -22.05 2.72
N ARG A 262 4.20 -21.18 1.70
CA ARG A 262 3.13 -20.88 0.74
C ARG A 262 2.65 -22.11 -0.01
N LEU A 263 3.56 -22.97 -0.49
CA LEU A 263 3.20 -24.16 -1.25
C LEU A 263 2.41 -25.16 -0.40
N GLY A 264 2.84 -25.40 0.84
CA GLY A 264 2.12 -26.24 1.80
C GLY A 264 0.73 -25.70 2.12
N MET A 265 0.63 -24.37 2.37
CA MET A 265 -0.66 -23.73 2.64
C MET A 265 -1.60 -23.79 1.41
N MET A 266 -1.08 -23.62 0.19
CA MET A 266 -1.90 -23.74 -1.03
C MET A 266 -2.58 -25.11 -1.12
N VAL A 267 -1.86 -26.19 -0.80
CA VAL A 267 -2.41 -27.55 -0.83
C VAL A 267 -3.30 -27.83 0.38
N ASN A 268 -2.81 -27.61 1.58
CA ASN A 268 -3.47 -28.06 2.81
C ASN A 268 -4.59 -27.12 3.28
N GLN A 269 -4.34 -25.80 3.25
CA GLN A 269 -5.27 -24.80 3.75
C GLN A 269 -6.13 -24.18 2.64
N PHE A 270 -5.57 -23.94 1.43
CA PHE A 270 -6.32 -23.27 0.37
C PHE A 270 -6.95 -24.25 -0.65
N GLY A 271 -6.76 -25.55 -0.46
CA GLY A 271 -7.46 -26.58 -1.22
C GLY A 271 -7.01 -26.73 -2.66
N GLN A 272 -5.78 -26.34 -2.99
CA GLN A 272 -5.18 -26.68 -4.28
C GLN A 272 -4.95 -28.19 -4.34
N ARG A 273 -5.35 -28.82 -5.44
CA ARG A 273 -5.14 -30.25 -5.61
C ARG A 273 -3.64 -30.57 -5.64
N PRO A 274 -3.17 -31.60 -4.88
CA PRO A 274 -1.76 -31.94 -4.82
C PRO A 274 -1.12 -32.20 -6.19
N GLU A 275 -1.82 -32.85 -7.14
CA GLU A 275 -1.31 -33.10 -8.48
C GLU A 275 -1.09 -31.80 -9.29
N GLN A 276 -1.86 -30.73 -9.05
CA GLN A 276 -1.60 -29.42 -9.64
C GLN A 276 -0.32 -28.78 -9.06
N MET A 277 -0.08 -28.97 -7.76
CA MET A 277 1.16 -28.52 -7.15
C MET A 277 2.35 -29.33 -7.67
N MET A 278 2.23 -30.65 -7.76
CA MET A 278 3.31 -31.50 -8.24
C MET A 278 3.67 -31.22 -9.70
N SER A 279 2.69 -30.85 -10.56
CA SER A 279 2.98 -30.48 -11.95
C SER A 279 3.93 -29.27 -12.08
N ASN A 280 3.95 -28.34 -11.09
CA ASN A 280 4.91 -27.26 -11.04
C ASN A 280 6.35 -27.75 -10.77
N PHE A 281 6.54 -28.88 -10.10
CA PHE A 281 7.83 -29.45 -9.82
C PHE A 281 8.34 -30.35 -10.95
N GLU A 282 7.43 -31.07 -11.61
CA GLU A 282 7.71 -31.94 -12.74
C GLU A 282 7.97 -31.15 -14.03
N GLU A 283 7.56 -29.86 -14.09
CA GLU A 283 7.65 -29.00 -15.28
C GLU A 283 7.01 -29.67 -16.52
N SER A 284 6.00 -30.54 -16.29
CA SER A 284 5.33 -31.36 -17.30
C SER A 284 4.17 -30.63 -17.99
N TRP A 285 3.84 -29.42 -17.58
CA TRP A 285 2.76 -28.63 -18.13
C TRP A 285 3.23 -27.80 -19.33
N GLN A 286 2.43 -27.76 -20.39
CA GLN A 286 2.63 -26.85 -21.49
C GLN A 286 2.02 -25.50 -21.12
N ALA A 287 2.88 -24.54 -20.84
CA ALA A 287 2.43 -23.17 -20.65
C ALA A 287 2.16 -22.56 -22.02
N ASP A 288 0.92 -22.22 -22.27
CA ASP A 288 0.56 -21.25 -23.31
C ASP A 288 0.88 -19.83 -22.78
N PHE A 289 2.16 -19.61 -22.52
CA PHE A 289 2.65 -18.28 -22.18
C PHE A 289 3.13 -17.63 -23.46
N GLU A 290 2.38 -16.63 -23.89
CA GLU A 290 2.83 -15.75 -24.94
C GLU A 290 4.13 -15.07 -24.51
N HIS A 291 5.08 -15.00 -25.42
CA HIS A 291 6.34 -14.29 -25.25
C HIS A 291 7.22 -14.69 -24.03
N GLY A 292 7.20 -15.94 -23.62
CA GLY A 292 8.05 -16.42 -22.53
C GLY A 292 7.60 -16.00 -21.10
N GLY A 293 6.30 -15.71 -20.93
CA GLY A 293 5.71 -15.34 -19.65
C GLY A 293 5.72 -16.48 -18.61
N GLY A 294 5.00 -16.22 -17.50
CA GLY A 294 4.95 -17.12 -16.36
C GLY A 294 5.80 -16.68 -15.18
N ASP A 295 5.63 -17.33 -14.06
CA ASP A 295 6.39 -17.04 -12.83
C ASP A 295 6.65 -18.34 -12.05
N VAL A 296 7.55 -18.27 -11.09
CA VAL A 296 7.90 -19.39 -10.22
C VAL A 296 6.71 -19.84 -9.37
N LYS A 297 6.68 -21.12 -9.02
CA LYS A 297 5.56 -21.76 -8.32
C LYS A 297 5.14 -21.08 -7.02
N TYR A 298 6.08 -20.54 -6.26
CA TYR A 298 5.82 -19.88 -4.97
C TYR A 298 5.39 -18.41 -5.08
N HIS A 299 5.11 -17.91 -6.30
CA HIS A 299 4.50 -16.60 -6.54
C HIS A 299 3.04 -16.70 -7.03
N GLN A 300 2.59 -17.89 -7.37
CA GLN A 300 1.24 -18.10 -7.92
C GLN A 300 0.16 -17.84 -6.88
N GLY A 301 -0.96 -17.24 -7.33
CA GLY A 301 -2.17 -17.10 -6.54
C GLY A 301 -3.11 -18.29 -6.74
N TYR A 302 -4.03 -18.46 -5.79
CA TYR A 302 -5.03 -19.53 -5.85
C TYR A 302 -6.34 -19.10 -5.18
N SER A 303 -7.48 -19.59 -5.65
CA SER A 303 -8.77 -19.32 -5.00
C SER A 303 -9.63 -20.58 -5.02
N SER A 304 -10.30 -20.86 -3.92
CA SER A 304 -11.24 -21.98 -3.77
C SER A 304 -12.29 -21.66 -2.71
N ASP A 305 -13.33 -22.48 -2.69
CA ASP A 305 -14.30 -22.50 -1.60
C ASP A 305 -13.91 -23.63 -0.65
N ARG A 306 -13.76 -23.32 0.63
CA ARG A 306 -13.36 -24.26 1.68
C ARG A 306 -14.56 -24.58 2.57
N ALA A 307 -14.90 -25.86 2.66
CA ALA A 307 -15.86 -26.34 3.66
C ALA A 307 -15.22 -26.35 5.05
N THR A 308 -16.01 -26.05 6.08
CA THR A 308 -15.62 -26.09 7.47
C THR A 308 -16.22 -27.29 8.20
N LEU A 309 -15.66 -27.65 9.36
CA LEU A 309 -16.08 -28.83 10.14
C LEU A 309 -17.53 -28.75 10.63
N ASP A 310 -18.06 -27.53 10.79
CA ASP A 310 -19.44 -27.27 11.21
C ASP A 310 -20.44 -27.21 10.04
N GLY A 311 -19.98 -27.52 8.82
CA GLY A 311 -20.80 -27.51 7.62
C GLY A 311 -20.93 -26.14 6.94
N GLY A 312 -20.23 -25.12 7.41
CA GLY A 312 -20.12 -23.82 6.75
C GLY A 312 -19.18 -23.86 5.54
N SER A 313 -19.08 -22.74 4.84
CA SER A 313 -18.16 -22.56 3.71
C SER A 313 -17.60 -21.14 3.70
N VAL A 314 -16.34 -20.99 3.34
CA VAL A 314 -15.67 -19.71 3.14
C VAL A 314 -14.84 -19.74 1.87
N ARG A 315 -14.88 -18.66 1.09
CA ARG A 315 -13.97 -18.48 -0.04
C ARG A 315 -12.60 -18.06 0.45
N VAL A 316 -11.57 -18.69 -0.08
CA VAL A 316 -10.17 -18.33 0.18
C VAL A 316 -9.55 -17.84 -1.12
N SER A 317 -8.98 -16.64 -1.13
CA SER A 317 -8.41 -16.00 -2.30
C SER A 317 -6.98 -15.53 -2.02
N LEU A 318 -5.99 -16.32 -2.43
CA LEU A 318 -4.57 -16.00 -2.33
C LEU A 318 -4.14 -15.11 -3.50
N CYS A 319 -3.60 -13.94 -3.21
CA CYS A 319 -3.03 -13.04 -4.21
C CYS A 319 -1.74 -13.63 -4.79
N SER A 320 -1.50 -13.40 -6.09
CA SER A 320 -0.17 -13.60 -6.69
C SER A 320 0.77 -12.49 -6.21
N ASN A 321 2.05 -12.78 -6.09
CA ASN A 321 3.06 -11.81 -5.65
C ASN A 321 4.43 -12.09 -6.26
N PRO A 322 5.31 -11.07 -6.41
CA PRO A 322 6.72 -11.28 -6.74
C PRO A 322 7.54 -11.64 -5.50
N SER A 323 8.86 -11.76 -5.67
CA SER A 323 9.79 -11.93 -4.55
C SER A 323 9.95 -10.69 -3.65
N HIS A 324 9.43 -9.54 -4.06
CA HIS A 324 9.46 -8.30 -3.28
C HIS A 324 8.48 -8.44 -2.10
N LEU A 325 9.05 -8.58 -0.91
CA LEU A 325 8.28 -8.85 0.31
C LEU A 325 7.46 -7.62 0.73
N GLU A 326 6.33 -7.84 1.38
CA GLU A 326 5.36 -6.89 1.96
C GLU A 326 4.46 -6.16 0.95
N PHE A 327 4.88 -5.96 -0.29
CA PHE A 327 4.08 -5.24 -1.30
C PHE A 327 2.71 -5.87 -1.57
N VAL A 328 2.59 -7.19 -1.46
CA VAL A 328 1.31 -7.90 -1.64
C VAL A 328 0.26 -7.56 -0.56
N GLY A 329 0.69 -7.03 0.59
CA GLY A 329 -0.22 -6.60 1.66
C GLY A 329 -1.19 -5.54 1.14
N SER A 330 -0.70 -4.45 0.56
CA SER A 330 -1.54 -3.39 -0.01
C SER A 330 -2.44 -3.89 -1.15
N VAL A 331 -1.97 -4.84 -1.96
CA VAL A 331 -2.77 -5.47 -3.03
C VAL A 331 -3.95 -6.27 -2.42
N ALA A 332 -3.72 -7.02 -1.35
CA ALA A 332 -4.78 -7.76 -0.66
C ALA A 332 -5.82 -6.81 -0.05
N LEU A 333 -5.37 -5.69 0.56
CA LEU A 333 -6.26 -4.64 1.09
C LEU A 333 -7.11 -4.03 -0.02
N GLY A 334 -6.52 -3.67 -1.16
CA GLY A 334 -7.23 -3.10 -2.31
C GLY A 334 -8.28 -4.07 -2.87
N ARG A 335 -7.94 -5.36 -3.02
CA ARG A 335 -8.90 -6.39 -3.43
C ARG A 335 -10.05 -6.54 -2.44
N THR A 336 -9.75 -6.51 -1.14
CA THR A 336 -10.78 -6.57 -0.09
C THR A 336 -11.72 -5.37 -0.20
N ARG A 337 -11.19 -4.16 -0.37
CA ARG A 337 -12.02 -2.97 -0.52
C ARG A 337 -12.92 -3.05 -1.76
N ALA A 338 -12.43 -3.53 -2.88
CA ALA A 338 -13.22 -3.70 -4.09
C ALA A 338 -14.38 -4.69 -3.89
N ARG A 339 -14.16 -5.78 -3.14
CA ARG A 339 -15.23 -6.73 -2.75
C ARG A 339 -16.25 -6.07 -1.84
N ARG A 340 -15.81 -5.39 -0.80
CA ARG A 340 -16.69 -4.64 0.10
C ARG A 340 -17.60 -3.65 -0.64
N ASP A 341 -17.00 -2.85 -1.53
CA ASP A 341 -17.74 -1.86 -2.31
C ASP A 341 -18.73 -2.54 -3.28
N ALA A 342 -18.36 -3.68 -3.87
CA ALA A 342 -19.22 -4.45 -4.77
C ALA A 342 -20.43 -5.06 -4.04
N ASP A 343 -20.21 -5.65 -2.87
CA ASP A 343 -21.22 -6.37 -2.09
C ASP A 343 -21.93 -5.48 -1.07
N ARG A 344 -21.57 -4.18 -1.02
CA ARG A 344 -22.08 -3.20 -0.05
C ARG A 344 -21.88 -3.65 1.40
N ASP A 345 -20.74 -4.26 1.68
CA ASP A 345 -20.33 -4.68 3.02
C ASP A 345 -19.90 -3.45 3.85
N LEU A 346 -20.89 -2.69 4.31
CA LEU A 346 -20.66 -1.45 5.07
C LEU A 346 -19.99 -1.74 6.42
N ASP A 347 -20.32 -2.86 7.02
CA ASP A 347 -19.80 -3.27 8.34
C ASP A 347 -18.39 -3.87 8.25
N GLY A 348 -17.92 -4.26 7.07
CA GLY A 348 -16.61 -4.85 6.85
C GLY A 348 -16.43 -6.23 7.48
N LEU A 349 -17.49 -7.03 7.51
CA LEU A 349 -17.51 -8.36 8.10
C LEU A 349 -17.32 -9.47 7.07
N LEU A 350 -17.87 -9.26 5.85
CA LEU A 350 -17.96 -10.32 4.84
C LEU A 350 -16.60 -10.63 4.20
N HIS A 351 -15.78 -9.62 4.01
CA HIS A 351 -14.48 -9.75 3.33
C HIS A 351 -13.35 -9.34 4.27
N VAL A 352 -12.50 -10.31 4.62
CA VAL A 352 -11.44 -10.12 5.62
C VAL A 352 -10.08 -10.30 4.96
N PRO A 353 -9.22 -9.27 4.96
CA PRO A 353 -7.85 -9.44 4.50
C PRO A 353 -7.01 -10.14 5.56
N VAL A 354 -6.14 -11.04 5.07
CA VAL A 354 -5.13 -11.74 5.85
C VAL A 354 -3.77 -11.45 5.24
N VAL A 355 -2.82 -10.96 6.01
CA VAL A 355 -1.45 -10.69 5.53
C VAL A 355 -0.45 -11.52 6.33
N VAL A 356 0.32 -12.35 5.62
CA VAL A 356 1.35 -13.21 6.24
C VAL A 356 2.73 -12.65 5.90
N HIS A 357 3.49 -12.34 6.92
CA HIS A 357 4.76 -11.64 6.87
C HIS A 357 5.93 -12.52 7.30
N GLY A 358 7.13 -12.18 6.84
CA GLY A 358 8.37 -12.60 7.49
C GLY A 358 8.82 -11.52 8.50
N ASN A 359 9.45 -11.91 9.59
CA ASN A 359 9.86 -11.00 10.67
C ASN A 359 10.74 -9.84 10.18
N ALA A 360 11.81 -10.12 9.46
CA ALA A 360 12.72 -9.09 8.96
C ALA A 360 12.06 -8.15 7.93
N ALA A 361 11.14 -8.68 7.10
CA ALA A 361 10.41 -7.89 6.13
C ALA A 361 9.37 -6.99 6.80
N PHE A 362 8.65 -7.49 7.81
CA PHE A 362 7.70 -6.70 8.59
C PHE A 362 8.36 -5.46 9.21
N ALA A 363 9.52 -5.64 9.83
CA ALA A 363 10.26 -4.53 10.43
C ALA A 363 10.91 -3.59 9.41
N GLY A 364 11.42 -4.14 8.28
CA GLY A 364 12.30 -3.40 7.38
C GLY A 364 11.62 -2.74 6.18
N GLN A 365 10.43 -3.20 5.77
CA GLN A 365 9.75 -2.68 4.58
C GLN A 365 8.73 -1.59 4.94
N GLY A 366 8.99 -0.35 4.50
CA GLY A 366 8.13 0.81 4.80
C GLY A 366 6.67 0.66 4.37
N THR A 367 6.39 -0.12 3.32
CA THR A 367 5.02 -0.36 2.83
C THR A 367 4.13 -1.03 3.89
N THR A 368 4.72 -1.79 4.85
CA THR A 368 3.97 -2.35 5.99
C THR A 368 3.40 -1.24 6.87
N ALA A 369 4.24 -0.28 7.26
CA ALA A 369 3.80 0.87 8.08
C ALA A 369 2.79 1.75 7.34
N GLU A 370 2.96 1.93 6.02
CA GLU A 370 1.99 2.64 5.18
C GLU A 370 0.62 1.94 5.19
N CYS A 371 0.57 0.60 5.09
CA CYS A 371 -0.67 -0.17 5.18
C CYS A 371 -1.38 0.02 6.54
N PHE A 372 -0.64 -0.02 7.64
CA PHE A 372 -1.22 0.25 8.96
C PHE A 372 -1.79 1.67 9.07
N ASN A 373 -1.09 2.67 8.54
CA ASN A 373 -1.60 4.05 8.51
C ASN A 373 -2.89 4.19 7.69
N MET A 374 -3.12 3.34 6.70
CA MET A 374 -4.32 3.36 5.85
C MET A 374 -5.55 2.74 6.51
N MET A 375 -5.41 1.95 7.57
CA MET A 375 -6.46 1.16 8.21
C MET A 375 -7.72 1.97 8.55
N GLY A 376 -7.57 3.16 9.13
CA GLY A 376 -8.68 4.01 9.58
C GLY A 376 -9.17 5.03 8.54
N LEU A 377 -8.52 5.14 7.38
CA LEU A 377 -8.82 6.18 6.39
C LEU A 377 -10.04 5.83 5.54
N ALA A 378 -10.97 6.77 5.36
CA ALA A 378 -12.24 6.55 4.65
C ALA A 378 -12.08 5.91 3.26
N GLY A 379 -11.06 6.34 2.50
CA GLY A 379 -10.78 5.83 1.16
C GLY A 379 -10.17 4.42 1.15
N TYR A 380 -9.60 3.96 2.26
CA TYR A 380 -8.74 2.77 2.34
C TYR A 380 -9.18 1.73 3.38
N ASN A 381 -10.06 2.10 4.30
CA ASN A 381 -10.56 1.21 5.34
C ASN A 381 -11.18 -0.07 4.77
N VAL A 382 -10.78 -1.21 5.32
CA VAL A 382 -11.25 -2.56 4.94
C VAL A 382 -11.97 -3.27 6.09
N GLY A 383 -12.21 -2.60 7.22
CA GLY A 383 -12.81 -3.18 8.42
C GLY A 383 -11.81 -3.98 9.26
N GLY A 384 -10.53 -3.65 9.16
CA GLY A 384 -9.43 -4.32 9.84
C GLY A 384 -8.87 -5.54 9.09
N SER A 385 -7.64 -5.90 9.42
CA SER A 385 -6.88 -7.01 8.82
C SER A 385 -6.36 -7.97 9.88
N LEU A 386 -6.17 -9.23 9.51
CA LEU A 386 -5.47 -10.22 10.31
C LEU A 386 -4.03 -10.31 9.83
N HIS A 387 -3.06 -9.97 10.66
CA HIS A 387 -1.64 -10.06 10.35
C HIS A 387 -1.00 -11.24 11.09
N LEU A 388 -0.26 -12.08 10.36
CA LEU A 388 0.53 -13.17 10.92
C LEU A 388 2.00 -12.97 10.57
N VAL A 389 2.85 -12.72 11.55
CA VAL A 389 4.29 -12.67 11.39
C VAL A 389 4.88 -14.05 11.71
N ILE A 390 5.47 -14.70 10.70
CA ILE A 390 6.23 -15.93 10.88
C ILE A 390 7.65 -15.53 11.35
N ASN A 391 7.81 -15.42 12.66
CA ASN A 391 9.05 -14.95 13.27
C ASN A 391 10.03 -16.09 13.52
N ASN A 392 10.82 -16.41 12.51
CA ASN A 392 11.84 -17.48 12.60
C ASN A 392 13.20 -17.01 13.12
N GLN A 393 13.26 -15.84 13.73
CA GLN A 393 14.39 -15.25 14.44
C GLN A 393 15.63 -14.96 13.58
N VAL A 394 15.48 -14.94 12.26
CA VAL A 394 16.56 -14.60 11.31
C VAL A 394 16.00 -13.98 10.03
N GLY A 395 16.69 -13.03 9.45
CA GLY A 395 16.35 -12.41 8.16
C GLY A 395 17.33 -12.82 7.06
N PHE A 396 17.04 -13.84 6.25
CA PHE A 396 18.00 -14.47 5.33
C PHE A 396 19.22 -14.98 6.11
N THR A 397 20.27 -14.17 6.28
CA THR A 397 21.46 -14.41 7.10
C THR A 397 21.71 -13.29 8.12
N THR A 398 20.75 -12.39 8.30
CA THR A 398 20.83 -11.25 9.22
C THR A 398 20.18 -11.63 10.55
N ASP A 399 20.90 -11.46 11.65
CA ASP A 399 20.40 -11.70 12.99
C ASP A 399 19.37 -10.62 13.41
N LEU A 400 18.55 -10.89 14.42
CA LEU A 400 17.50 -9.96 14.85
C LEU A 400 18.08 -8.62 15.31
N GLU A 401 19.24 -8.64 15.99
CA GLU A 401 19.94 -7.45 16.50
C GLU A 401 20.39 -6.49 15.38
N ASP A 402 20.74 -7.04 14.22
CA ASP A 402 21.12 -6.27 13.03
C ASP A 402 19.88 -5.85 12.20
N GLY A 403 18.76 -6.55 12.38
CA GLY A 403 17.55 -6.37 11.57
C GLY A 403 16.48 -5.47 12.19
N SER A 404 16.50 -5.25 13.50
CA SER A 404 15.47 -4.46 14.21
C SER A 404 16.02 -3.84 15.49
N THR A 405 15.73 -2.56 15.71
CA THR A 405 16.13 -1.85 16.94
C THR A 405 15.29 -2.27 18.15
N GLY A 406 14.03 -2.64 17.96
CA GLY A 406 13.12 -3.02 19.04
C GLY A 406 13.25 -4.48 19.43
N GLU A 407 12.87 -4.81 20.65
CA GLU A 407 12.77 -6.19 21.14
C GLU A 407 11.87 -7.04 20.26
N TYR A 408 10.78 -6.45 19.76
CA TYR A 408 9.84 -7.06 18.84
C TYR A 408 9.82 -6.35 17.48
N VAL A 409 9.81 -7.15 16.44
CA VAL A 409 9.71 -6.65 15.05
C VAL A 409 8.38 -5.95 14.76
N THR A 410 7.39 -6.15 15.61
CA THR A 410 6.01 -5.71 15.44
C THR A 410 5.69 -4.33 16.02
N GLY A 411 6.70 -3.61 16.50
CA GLY A 411 6.54 -2.31 17.19
C GLY A 411 5.76 -1.23 16.42
N TYR A 412 5.75 -1.27 15.09
CA TYR A 412 4.97 -0.33 14.25
C TYR A 412 3.46 -0.37 14.52
N ALA A 413 2.91 -1.55 14.78
CA ALA A 413 1.50 -1.71 15.04
C ALA A 413 1.00 -0.92 16.27
N LYS A 414 1.89 -0.66 17.22
CA LYS A 414 1.57 0.17 18.40
C LYS A 414 1.25 1.62 18.04
N SER A 415 1.84 2.16 16.98
CA SER A 415 1.63 3.55 16.57
C SER A 415 0.19 3.84 16.13
N VAL A 416 -0.55 2.80 15.74
CA VAL A 416 -1.95 2.86 15.30
C VAL A 416 -2.90 2.06 16.22
N GLU A 417 -2.47 1.83 17.46
CA GLU A 417 -3.26 1.20 18.53
C GLU A 417 -3.77 -0.23 18.23
N VAL A 418 -2.97 -1.00 17.52
CA VAL A 418 -3.28 -2.39 17.16
C VAL A 418 -2.77 -3.34 18.25
N PRO A 419 -3.59 -4.30 18.75
CA PRO A 419 -3.13 -5.30 19.69
C PRO A 419 -2.15 -6.28 19.04
N ILE A 420 -1.09 -6.66 19.77
CA ILE A 420 -0.06 -7.59 19.30
C ILE A 420 -0.04 -8.81 20.24
N PHE A 421 -0.23 -9.99 19.63
CA PHE A 421 -0.20 -11.28 20.31
C PHE A 421 1.10 -12.01 19.95
N HIS A 422 2.05 -12.02 20.87
CA HIS A 422 3.26 -12.85 20.74
C HIS A 422 2.93 -14.27 21.21
N VAL A 423 3.26 -15.27 20.41
CA VAL A 423 2.96 -16.65 20.73
C VAL A 423 4.12 -17.58 20.38
N ASN A 424 4.38 -18.55 21.27
CA ASN A 424 5.31 -19.63 21.04
C ASN A 424 4.76 -20.60 20.00
N GLY A 425 5.32 -20.62 18.79
CA GLY A 425 4.93 -21.55 17.72
C GLY A 425 5.12 -23.03 18.06
N GLY A 426 5.85 -23.34 19.13
CA GLY A 426 5.96 -24.69 19.70
C GLY A 426 4.78 -25.12 20.59
N ASP A 427 3.81 -24.24 20.85
CA ASP A 427 2.57 -24.51 21.57
C ASP A 427 1.35 -24.36 20.63
N PRO A 428 0.90 -25.47 20.01
CA PRO A 428 -0.22 -25.44 19.03
C PRO A 428 -1.54 -24.94 19.62
N GLU A 429 -1.82 -25.26 20.89
CA GLU A 429 -3.07 -24.85 21.55
C GLU A 429 -3.10 -23.34 21.82
N ALA A 430 -1.95 -22.78 22.24
CA ALA A 430 -1.80 -21.33 22.37
C ALA A 430 -1.91 -20.62 21.02
N CYS A 431 -1.32 -21.19 19.93
CA CYS A 431 -1.45 -20.66 18.57
C CYS A 431 -2.90 -20.62 18.08
N ALA A 432 -3.67 -21.69 18.31
CA ALA A 432 -5.09 -21.72 17.96
C ALA A 432 -5.90 -20.70 18.78
N TRP A 433 -5.56 -20.50 20.06
CA TRP A 433 -6.21 -19.53 20.93
C TRP A 433 -5.99 -18.09 20.48
N VAL A 434 -4.73 -17.70 20.24
CA VAL A 434 -4.44 -16.32 19.78
C VAL A 434 -5.03 -16.06 18.40
N ALA A 435 -5.09 -17.08 17.53
CA ALA A 435 -5.77 -16.97 16.24
C ALA A 435 -7.26 -16.67 16.41
N GLN A 436 -7.94 -17.36 17.32
CA GLN A 436 -9.34 -17.10 17.63
C GLN A 436 -9.51 -15.69 18.23
N LEU A 437 -8.70 -15.34 19.24
CA LEU A 437 -8.80 -14.05 19.93
C LEU A 437 -8.57 -12.87 18.98
N ALA A 438 -7.57 -12.95 18.10
CA ALA A 438 -7.28 -11.93 17.11
C ALA A 438 -8.44 -11.75 16.11
N TYR A 439 -9.04 -12.84 15.66
CA TYR A 439 -10.15 -12.78 14.73
C TYR A 439 -11.42 -12.22 15.35
N GLU A 440 -11.77 -12.67 16.55
CA GLU A 440 -12.91 -12.16 17.31
C GLU A 440 -12.75 -10.65 17.59
N PHE A 441 -11.56 -10.21 17.99
CA PHE A 441 -11.26 -8.79 18.22
C PHE A 441 -11.44 -7.97 16.93
N ARG A 442 -10.90 -8.45 15.81
CA ARG A 442 -11.07 -7.81 14.50
C ARG A 442 -12.56 -7.68 14.14
N GLN A 443 -13.33 -8.75 14.33
CA GLN A 443 -14.76 -8.76 14.01
C GLN A 443 -15.60 -7.88 14.96
N GLU A 444 -15.18 -7.69 16.19
CA GLU A 444 -15.84 -6.79 17.15
C GLU A 444 -15.53 -5.32 16.86
N PHE A 445 -14.23 -4.98 16.66
CA PHE A 445 -13.78 -3.59 16.65
C PHE A 445 -13.42 -3.05 15.27
N ARG A 446 -13.44 -3.87 14.22
CA ARG A 446 -13.11 -3.44 12.84
C ARG A 446 -11.73 -2.79 12.71
N THR A 447 -10.76 -3.30 13.41
CA THR A 447 -9.37 -2.84 13.43
C THR A 447 -8.41 -3.99 13.16
N ASP A 448 -7.19 -3.69 12.78
CA ASP A 448 -6.16 -4.70 12.54
C ASP A 448 -5.79 -5.42 13.83
N THR A 449 -5.26 -6.63 13.70
CA THR A 449 -4.65 -7.42 14.78
C THR A 449 -3.37 -8.07 14.27
N VAL A 450 -2.36 -8.19 15.14
CA VAL A 450 -1.08 -8.80 14.79
C VAL A 450 -0.81 -10.01 15.67
N ILE A 451 -0.50 -11.15 15.04
CA ILE A 451 0.07 -12.32 15.73
C ILE A 451 1.55 -12.39 15.33
N ASP A 452 2.44 -12.28 16.31
CA ASP A 452 3.88 -12.51 16.20
C ASP A 452 4.19 -13.93 16.67
N MET A 453 4.19 -14.89 15.74
CA MET A 453 4.42 -16.30 16.02
C MET A 453 5.94 -16.60 16.01
N TRP A 454 6.52 -16.77 17.18
CA TRP A 454 7.92 -17.14 17.36
C TRP A 454 8.15 -18.59 16.99
N CYS A 455 9.02 -18.81 16.04
CA CYS A 455 9.36 -20.15 15.54
C CYS A 455 10.85 -20.22 15.18
N TRP A 456 11.24 -21.24 14.44
CA TRP A 456 12.57 -21.39 13.91
C TRP A 456 12.51 -21.85 12.44
N ARG A 457 13.62 -21.85 11.75
CA ARG A 457 13.75 -22.26 10.36
C ARG A 457 14.73 -23.42 10.26
N LYS A 458 14.29 -24.56 9.72
CA LYS A 458 15.11 -25.79 9.65
C LYS A 458 16.27 -25.67 8.65
N ASN A 459 16.01 -25.18 7.46
CA ASN A 459 16.98 -25.02 6.39
C ASN A 459 17.53 -23.58 6.35
N GLY A 460 18.42 -23.25 5.41
CA GLY A 460 18.79 -21.88 5.12
C GLY A 460 17.62 -21.05 4.62
N HIS A 461 17.88 -19.90 4.00
CA HIS A 461 16.81 -19.07 3.43
C HIS A 461 15.98 -19.87 2.40
N ASN A 462 16.66 -20.70 1.61
CA ASN A 462 16.07 -21.75 0.79
C ASN A 462 16.81 -23.07 1.01
N GLU A 463 16.36 -24.13 0.37
CA GLU A 463 16.85 -25.50 0.60
C GLU A 463 18.26 -25.78 0.05
N ALA A 464 18.80 -24.86 -0.76
CA ALA A 464 20.19 -24.95 -1.26
C ALA A 464 21.19 -24.12 -0.44
N ASP A 465 20.72 -23.41 0.60
CA ASP A 465 21.51 -22.51 1.44
C ASP A 465 21.97 -23.23 2.71
N GLU A 466 23.25 -23.10 3.10
CA GLU A 466 23.83 -23.69 4.33
C GLU A 466 23.89 -22.63 5.45
N PRO A 467 22.95 -22.64 6.38
CA PRO A 467 22.80 -21.57 7.38
C PRO A 467 23.85 -21.57 8.47
N THR A 468 24.58 -22.66 8.64
CA THR A 468 25.63 -22.75 9.68
C THR A 468 26.84 -21.88 9.37
N TYR A 469 26.97 -21.38 8.14
CA TYR A 469 28.06 -20.45 7.79
C TYR A 469 27.95 -19.12 8.53
N THR A 470 26.72 -18.67 8.81
CA THR A 470 26.45 -17.38 9.44
C THR A 470 25.82 -17.50 10.83
N GLN A 471 24.94 -18.48 11.08
CA GLN A 471 24.25 -18.70 12.36
C GLN A 471 24.58 -20.07 12.98
N PRO A 472 25.86 -20.41 13.27
CA PRO A 472 26.24 -21.75 13.75
C PRO A 472 25.61 -22.11 15.10
N VAL A 473 25.51 -21.16 16.03
CA VAL A 473 24.94 -21.38 17.37
C VAL A 473 23.43 -21.66 17.31
N LEU A 474 22.70 -20.85 16.55
CA LEU A 474 21.25 -21.04 16.34
C LEU A 474 20.99 -22.43 15.74
N TYR A 475 21.73 -22.80 14.69
CA TYR A 475 21.51 -24.06 13.98
C TYR A 475 22.00 -25.30 14.73
N GLN A 476 22.90 -25.18 15.71
CA GLN A 476 23.15 -26.26 16.67
C GLN A 476 21.89 -26.58 17.48
N ARG A 477 21.17 -25.56 17.92
CA ARG A 477 19.91 -25.71 18.66
C ARG A 477 18.80 -26.25 17.74
N VAL A 478 18.70 -25.73 16.53
CA VAL A 478 17.73 -26.20 15.53
C VAL A 478 17.93 -27.70 15.21
N LYS A 479 19.17 -28.15 15.03
CA LYS A 479 19.50 -29.59 14.79
C LYS A 479 19.13 -30.48 15.97
N ALA A 480 19.19 -29.97 17.20
CA ALA A 480 18.86 -30.73 18.42
C ALA A 480 17.33 -30.70 18.71
N ALA A 481 16.59 -29.77 18.10
CA ALA A 481 15.17 -29.61 18.37
C ALA A 481 14.32 -30.71 17.71
N HIS A 482 13.35 -31.23 18.46
CA HIS A 482 12.28 -32.04 17.89
C HIS A 482 11.23 -31.16 17.20
N SER A 483 10.63 -31.65 16.13
CA SER A 483 9.53 -30.93 15.45
C SER A 483 8.35 -30.68 16.38
N VAL A 484 7.57 -29.65 16.07
CA VAL A 484 6.33 -29.32 16.80
C VAL A 484 5.37 -30.51 16.78
N VAL A 485 5.24 -31.16 15.62
CA VAL A 485 4.39 -32.34 15.41
C VAL A 485 4.76 -33.45 16.40
N LYS A 486 6.04 -33.81 16.46
CA LYS A 486 6.52 -34.88 17.32
C LYS A 486 6.27 -34.57 18.80
N ARG A 487 6.65 -33.37 19.26
CA ARG A 487 6.44 -32.93 20.65
C ARG A 487 4.98 -32.96 21.05
N TYR A 488 4.10 -32.48 20.15
CA TYR A 488 2.67 -32.44 20.43
C TYR A 488 2.03 -33.82 20.42
N ALA A 489 2.41 -34.69 19.47
CA ALA A 489 1.98 -36.09 19.42
C ALA A 489 2.38 -36.86 20.69
N GLU A 490 3.64 -36.72 21.16
CA GLU A 490 4.14 -37.33 22.40
C GLU A 490 3.33 -36.86 23.62
N ARG A 491 3.02 -35.54 23.72
CA ARG A 491 2.19 -34.99 24.79
C ARG A 491 0.78 -35.58 24.75
N LEU A 492 0.11 -35.62 23.58
CA LEU A 492 -1.24 -36.16 23.48
C LEU A 492 -1.31 -37.67 23.75
N ALA A 493 -0.28 -38.41 23.40
CA ALA A 493 -0.18 -39.84 23.71
C ALA A 493 0.01 -40.04 25.22
N GLY A 494 0.88 -39.25 25.89
CA GLY A 494 1.06 -39.29 27.33
C GLY A 494 -0.19 -38.92 28.11
N GLU A 495 -1.05 -38.07 27.59
CA GLU A 495 -2.34 -37.68 28.18
C GLU A 495 -3.49 -38.65 27.81
N GLY A 496 -3.22 -39.72 27.04
CA GLY A 496 -4.22 -40.70 26.58
C GLY A 496 -5.21 -40.20 25.50
N VAL A 497 -4.94 -39.06 24.91
CA VAL A 497 -5.77 -38.45 23.87
C VAL A 497 -5.46 -39.06 22.50
N LEU A 498 -4.23 -39.51 22.26
CA LEU A 498 -3.77 -40.02 20.98
C LEU A 498 -3.42 -41.50 21.02
N ASP A 499 -3.91 -42.26 20.03
CA ASP A 499 -3.38 -43.57 19.68
C ASP A 499 -2.23 -43.38 18.69
N ALA A 500 -1.02 -43.65 19.09
CA ALA A 500 0.18 -43.46 18.30
C ALA A 500 0.17 -44.29 17.01
N ALA A 501 -0.36 -45.55 17.05
CA ALA A 501 -0.42 -46.39 15.87
C ALA A 501 -1.44 -45.89 14.84
N ALA A 502 -2.58 -45.36 15.32
CA ALA A 502 -3.58 -44.72 14.44
C ALA A 502 -3.01 -43.43 13.81
N PHE A 503 -2.22 -42.64 14.54
CA PHE A 503 -1.59 -41.44 14.00
C PHE A 503 -0.56 -41.74 12.93
N GLU A 504 0.31 -42.73 13.14
CA GLU A 504 1.29 -43.18 12.13
C GLU A 504 0.58 -43.70 10.85
N ALA A 505 -0.53 -44.42 11.01
CA ALA A 505 -1.36 -44.86 9.88
C ALA A 505 -1.96 -43.66 9.10
N GLN A 506 -2.40 -42.63 9.81
CA GLN A 506 -2.94 -41.40 9.19
C GLN A 506 -1.84 -40.64 8.42
N ALA A 507 -0.67 -40.46 9.00
CA ALA A 507 0.47 -39.83 8.34
C ALA A 507 0.89 -40.61 7.08
N LYS A 508 0.92 -41.94 7.15
CA LYS A 508 1.18 -42.79 5.99
C LYS A 508 0.10 -42.63 4.90
N ALA A 509 -1.17 -42.62 5.26
CA ALA A 509 -2.27 -42.48 4.30
C ALA A 509 -2.20 -41.11 3.58
N TYR A 510 -1.79 -40.05 4.28
CA TYR A 510 -1.57 -38.75 3.68
C TYR A 510 -0.36 -38.76 2.72
N TRP A 511 0.74 -39.40 3.10
CA TRP A 511 1.91 -39.60 2.23
C TRP A 511 1.54 -40.37 0.94
N ASP A 512 0.79 -41.49 1.07
CA ASP A 512 0.31 -42.30 -0.06
C ASP A 512 -0.57 -41.45 -1.01
N THR A 513 -1.27 -40.43 -0.49
CA THR A 513 -2.04 -39.48 -1.31
C THR A 513 -1.12 -38.57 -2.12
N LEU A 514 -0.03 -38.07 -1.53
CA LEU A 514 0.97 -37.26 -2.22
C LEU A 514 1.73 -38.08 -3.29
N ASP A 515 2.07 -39.34 -3.02
CA ASP A 515 2.69 -40.24 -4.02
C ASP A 515 1.79 -40.42 -5.25
N ARG A 516 0.50 -40.72 -5.05
CA ARG A 516 -0.47 -40.82 -6.15
C ARG A 516 -0.60 -39.51 -6.93
N ALA A 517 -0.58 -38.38 -6.25
CA ALA A 517 -0.64 -37.07 -6.90
C ALA A 517 0.60 -36.81 -7.77
N GLN A 518 1.78 -37.21 -7.31
CA GLN A 518 3.02 -37.14 -8.10
C GLN A 518 2.95 -38.03 -9.34
N GLU A 519 2.46 -39.26 -9.20
CA GLU A 519 2.28 -40.17 -10.34
C GLU A 519 1.33 -39.58 -11.39
N GLN A 520 0.23 -38.96 -10.96
CA GLN A 520 -0.72 -38.29 -11.85
C GLN A 520 -0.09 -37.10 -12.57
N ALA A 521 0.71 -36.28 -11.85
CA ALA A 521 1.41 -35.14 -12.43
C ALA A 521 2.46 -35.57 -13.48
N LYS A 522 3.09 -36.75 -13.32
CA LYS A 522 4.01 -37.34 -14.32
C LYS A 522 3.27 -37.96 -15.53
N ALA A 523 2.10 -38.50 -15.30
CA ALA A 523 1.35 -39.26 -16.33
C ALA A 523 0.53 -38.35 -17.28
N SER A 524 0.23 -37.10 -16.86
CA SER A 524 -0.68 -36.20 -17.60
C SER A 524 -0.23 -34.74 -17.51
N VAL A 525 -0.56 -33.97 -18.55
CA VAL A 525 -0.35 -32.51 -18.54
C VAL A 525 -1.44 -31.87 -17.67
N ILE A 526 -1.04 -31.28 -16.55
CA ILE A 526 -1.95 -30.59 -15.61
C ILE A 526 -1.47 -29.14 -15.52
N ASP A 527 -2.31 -28.19 -15.96
CA ASP A 527 -2.01 -26.77 -15.82
C ASP A 527 -2.09 -26.37 -14.34
N PRO A 528 -0.99 -25.92 -13.73
CA PRO A 528 -0.95 -25.51 -12.34
C PRO A 528 -1.59 -24.13 -12.11
N ILE A 529 -1.76 -23.33 -13.18
CA ILE A 529 -2.25 -21.96 -13.12
C ILE A 529 -3.71 -21.95 -13.62
N ARG A 530 -4.60 -21.35 -12.82
CA ARG A 530 -5.97 -21.16 -13.29
C ARG A 530 -6.01 -20.20 -14.49
N PRO A 531 -6.88 -20.45 -15.48
CA PRO A 531 -7.11 -19.52 -16.57
C PRO A 531 -7.39 -18.11 -16.04
N GLY A 532 -6.86 -17.09 -16.73
CA GLY A 532 -7.30 -15.72 -16.53
C GLY A 532 -8.66 -15.47 -17.17
N PHE A 533 -9.21 -14.30 -17.01
CA PHE A 533 -10.46 -13.88 -17.68
C PHE A 533 -11.69 -14.73 -17.33
N GLU A 534 -11.75 -15.22 -16.10
CA GLU A 534 -12.92 -15.90 -15.50
C GLU A 534 -13.74 -14.93 -14.61
N GLY A 535 -14.93 -15.36 -14.20
CA GLY A 535 -15.81 -14.58 -13.32
C GLY A 535 -16.19 -13.24 -13.94
N ALA A 536 -15.94 -12.13 -13.26
CA ALA A 536 -16.23 -10.77 -13.75
C ALA A 536 -15.44 -10.40 -15.02
N TRP A 537 -14.29 -11.06 -15.27
CA TRP A 537 -13.44 -10.85 -16.44
C TRP A 537 -13.86 -11.66 -17.67
N LYS A 538 -14.88 -12.53 -17.56
CA LYS A 538 -15.37 -13.32 -18.67
C LYS A 538 -15.89 -12.43 -19.79
N GLY A 539 -15.40 -12.68 -21.01
CA GLY A 539 -15.78 -11.88 -22.20
C GLY A 539 -14.86 -10.67 -22.47
N ILE A 540 -13.92 -10.36 -21.59
CA ILE A 540 -12.86 -9.40 -21.84
C ILE A 540 -11.78 -10.07 -22.69
N ALA A 541 -11.37 -9.43 -23.80
CA ALA A 541 -10.31 -9.93 -24.65
C ALA A 541 -8.95 -9.83 -23.93
N PRO A 542 -8.11 -10.86 -23.98
CA PRO A 542 -6.80 -10.84 -23.33
C PRO A 542 -5.79 -9.95 -24.05
N ARG A 543 -5.97 -9.74 -25.35
CA ARG A 543 -5.11 -8.89 -26.19
C ARG A 543 -5.76 -7.56 -26.50
N LEU A 544 -4.94 -6.55 -26.67
CA LEU A 544 -5.33 -5.23 -27.14
C LEU A 544 -5.78 -5.32 -28.62
N SER A 545 -6.86 -4.61 -28.96
CA SER A 545 -7.25 -4.37 -30.36
C SER A 545 -6.96 -2.93 -30.74
N THR A 546 -6.56 -2.72 -32.00
CA THR A 546 -6.37 -1.41 -32.63
C THR A 546 -7.68 -0.83 -33.18
N ASP A 547 -8.78 -1.56 -33.08
CA ASP A 547 -10.09 -1.10 -33.58
C ASP A 547 -10.54 0.19 -32.87
N ASP A 548 -11.24 1.02 -33.61
CA ASP A 548 -11.85 2.23 -33.09
C ASP A 548 -12.93 1.89 -32.05
N VAL A 549 -12.86 2.53 -30.90
CA VAL A 549 -13.84 2.37 -29.82
C VAL A 549 -14.80 3.55 -29.81
N ALA A 550 -16.08 3.28 -29.99
CA ALA A 550 -17.13 4.31 -29.90
C ALA A 550 -17.23 4.85 -28.48
N THR A 551 -16.81 6.09 -28.29
CA THR A 551 -16.77 6.75 -26.98
C THR A 551 -17.55 8.07 -26.93
N GLY A 552 -18.14 8.49 -28.03
CA GLY A 552 -19.06 9.64 -28.10
C GLY A 552 -20.27 9.46 -27.21
N VAL A 553 -20.80 10.56 -26.71
CA VAL A 553 -21.95 10.56 -25.77
C VAL A 553 -23.03 11.49 -26.31
N PRO A 554 -24.30 11.07 -26.36
CA PRO A 554 -25.38 11.93 -26.81
C PRO A 554 -25.43 13.25 -26.02
N GLU A 555 -25.61 14.36 -26.74
CA GLU A 555 -25.63 15.72 -26.17
C GLU A 555 -26.59 15.84 -24.95
N LYS A 556 -27.77 15.20 -25.03
CA LYS A 556 -28.73 15.15 -23.93
C LYS A 556 -28.13 14.56 -22.65
N ALA A 557 -27.32 13.52 -22.78
CA ALA A 557 -26.67 12.88 -21.61
C ALA A 557 -25.57 13.79 -21.04
N LEU A 558 -24.75 14.42 -21.88
CA LEU A 558 -23.73 15.38 -21.42
C LEU A 558 -24.36 16.60 -20.74
N LYS A 559 -25.48 17.11 -21.25
CA LYS A 559 -26.25 18.18 -20.59
C LYS A 559 -26.78 17.76 -19.22
N ALA A 560 -27.21 16.50 -19.06
CA ALA A 560 -27.67 15.99 -17.78
C ALA A 560 -26.52 15.92 -16.76
N VAL A 561 -25.35 15.45 -17.18
CA VAL A 561 -24.14 15.44 -16.33
C VAL A 561 -23.72 16.86 -15.96
N ALA A 562 -23.62 17.77 -16.93
CA ALA A 562 -23.28 19.17 -16.70
C ALA A 562 -24.22 19.82 -15.67
N LYS A 563 -25.54 19.61 -15.83
CA LYS A 563 -26.53 20.08 -14.85
C LYS A 563 -26.27 19.51 -13.45
N ALA A 564 -25.95 18.22 -13.34
CA ALA A 564 -25.64 17.60 -12.05
C ALA A 564 -24.39 18.19 -11.40
N LEU A 565 -23.34 18.49 -12.18
CA LEU A 565 -22.10 19.11 -11.71
C LEU A 565 -22.32 20.50 -11.07
N ALA A 566 -23.39 21.20 -11.41
CA ALA A 566 -23.72 22.53 -10.88
C ALA A 566 -24.87 22.51 -9.87
N ALA A 567 -25.46 21.36 -9.58
CA ALA A 567 -26.65 21.24 -8.71
C ALA A 567 -26.30 21.31 -7.21
N LYS A 568 -25.47 22.28 -6.80
CA LYS A 568 -25.00 22.47 -5.42
C LYS A 568 -26.20 22.75 -4.49
N PRO A 569 -26.34 22.01 -3.35
CA PRO A 569 -27.37 22.25 -2.36
C PRO A 569 -27.26 23.64 -1.72
N ASP A 570 -28.41 24.26 -1.39
CA ASP A 570 -28.44 25.60 -0.76
C ASP A 570 -27.69 25.67 0.57
N GLY A 571 -27.60 24.55 1.31
CA GLY A 571 -26.86 24.47 2.58
C GLY A 571 -25.35 24.57 2.45
N ILE A 572 -24.77 24.42 1.24
CA ILE A 572 -23.36 24.49 0.98
C ILE A 572 -22.97 25.90 0.49
N ALA A 573 -22.41 26.70 1.38
CA ALA A 573 -21.84 28.01 1.05
C ALA A 573 -20.40 27.87 0.57
N ALA A 574 -20.17 27.72 -0.74
CA ALA A 574 -18.84 27.56 -1.32
C ALA A 574 -18.09 28.90 -1.37
N HIS A 575 -16.76 28.86 -1.51
CA HIS A 575 -15.94 30.03 -1.79
C HIS A 575 -16.37 30.68 -3.12
N LYS A 576 -16.44 32.01 -3.20
CA LYS A 576 -16.92 32.76 -4.38
C LYS A 576 -16.29 32.32 -5.72
N THR A 577 -14.99 31.99 -5.71
CA THR A 577 -14.31 31.49 -6.91
C THR A 577 -14.81 30.10 -7.28
N ILE A 578 -15.02 29.22 -6.31
CA ILE A 578 -15.52 27.87 -6.54
C ILE A 578 -16.96 27.88 -7.01
N GLU A 579 -17.81 28.78 -6.48
CA GLU A 579 -19.18 28.98 -6.99
C GLU A 579 -19.19 29.35 -8.48
N LYS A 580 -18.27 30.23 -8.92
CA LYS A 580 -18.15 30.56 -10.34
C LYS A 580 -17.72 29.35 -11.18
N ILE A 581 -16.73 28.56 -10.71
CA ILE A 581 -16.25 27.36 -11.41
C ILE A 581 -17.38 26.33 -11.51
N VAL A 582 -18.06 26.03 -10.41
CA VAL A 582 -19.17 25.05 -10.38
C VAL A 582 -20.32 25.53 -11.25
N GLY A 583 -20.70 26.80 -11.17
CA GLY A 583 -21.76 27.38 -12.01
C GLY A 583 -21.43 27.29 -13.51
N ALA A 584 -20.19 27.55 -13.90
CA ALA A 584 -19.76 27.48 -15.30
C ALA A 584 -19.86 26.04 -15.88
N ARG A 585 -19.73 25.03 -15.05
CA ARG A 585 -19.84 23.60 -15.46
C ARG A 585 -21.29 23.16 -15.73
N GLY A 586 -22.26 23.97 -15.32
CA GLY A 586 -23.69 23.63 -15.39
C GLY A 586 -24.27 23.59 -16.82
N THR A 587 -23.49 24.02 -17.83
CA THR A 587 -23.90 24.06 -19.23
C THR A 587 -23.00 23.19 -20.08
N PHE A 588 -23.57 22.69 -21.18
CA PHE A 588 -22.87 22.00 -22.25
C PHE A 588 -23.60 22.30 -23.57
N ALA A 589 -22.88 22.79 -24.57
CA ALA A 589 -23.38 22.97 -25.92
C ALA A 589 -22.32 22.53 -26.95
N LYS A 590 -22.78 22.07 -28.13
CA LYS A 590 -21.89 21.56 -29.18
C LYS A 590 -20.92 22.62 -29.73
N ASP A 591 -21.32 23.87 -29.71
CA ASP A 591 -20.56 25.04 -30.22
C ASP A 591 -19.74 25.76 -29.13
N GLU A 592 -19.87 25.35 -27.87
CA GLU A 592 -19.06 25.87 -26.77
C GLU A 592 -17.78 25.05 -26.55
N ARG A 593 -16.74 25.74 -26.06
CA ARG A 593 -15.49 25.10 -25.70
C ARG A 593 -15.58 24.51 -24.28
N VAL A 594 -15.05 23.31 -24.11
CA VAL A 594 -15.02 22.58 -22.85
C VAL A 594 -13.60 22.61 -22.29
N ASP A 595 -13.44 23.04 -21.04
CA ASP A 595 -12.14 23.03 -20.39
C ASP A 595 -11.72 21.60 -19.93
N TRP A 596 -10.47 21.44 -19.52
CA TRP A 596 -9.91 20.13 -19.17
C TRP A 596 -10.64 19.47 -17.99
N ALA A 597 -10.87 20.21 -16.92
CA ALA A 597 -11.51 19.68 -15.73
C ALA A 597 -12.98 19.30 -15.97
N GLN A 598 -13.69 20.12 -16.77
CA GLN A 598 -15.06 19.78 -17.18
C GLN A 598 -15.07 18.55 -18.09
N ALA A 599 -14.13 18.41 -19.03
CA ALA A 599 -14.01 17.23 -19.89
C ALA A 599 -13.81 15.94 -19.09
N GLU A 600 -12.94 15.98 -18.10
CA GLU A 600 -12.68 14.87 -17.17
C GLU A 600 -13.92 14.49 -16.36
N LEU A 601 -14.60 15.48 -15.76
CA LEU A 601 -15.83 15.26 -15.00
C LEU A 601 -17.01 14.79 -15.86
N LEU A 602 -17.11 15.25 -17.12
CA LEU A 602 -18.08 14.76 -18.08
C LEU A 602 -17.82 13.31 -18.49
N ALA A 603 -16.53 12.91 -18.63
CA ALA A 603 -16.17 11.50 -18.85
C ALA A 603 -16.64 10.63 -17.70
N TYR A 604 -16.31 11.00 -16.47
CA TYR A 604 -16.74 10.28 -15.27
C TYR A 604 -18.26 10.24 -15.15
N GLY A 605 -18.93 11.39 -15.25
CA GLY A 605 -20.38 11.47 -15.11
C GLY A 605 -21.13 10.67 -16.18
N SER A 606 -20.63 10.64 -17.42
CA SER A 606 -21.25 9.84 -18.50
C SER A 606 -21.07 8.34 -18.28
N LEU A 607 -19.92 7.88 -17.79
CA LEU A 607 -19.70 6.48 -17.40
C LEU A 607 -20.56 6.06 -16.20
N ILE A 608 -20.72 6.95 -15.22
CA ILE A 608 -21.62 6.76 -14.07
C ILE A 608 -23.07 6.61 -14.54
N ALA A 609 -23.50 7.44 -15.48
CA ALA A 609 -24.85 7.36 -16.07
C ALA A 609 -25.10 6.03 -16.79
N GLU A 610 -24.05 5.38 -17.25
CA GLU A 610 -24.08 4.07 -17.88
C GLU A 610 -23.90 2.92 -16.88
N GLY A 611 -23.93 3.20 -15.57
CA GLY A 611 -23.85 2.23 -14.49
C GLY A 611 -22.41 1.82 -14.08
N SER A 612 -21.38 2.49 -14.59
CA SER A 612 -19.99 2.20 -14.25
C SER A 612 -19.63 2.70 -12.86
N ARG A 613 -18.59 2.11 -12.28
CA ARG A 613 -17.98 2.54 -11.02
C ARG A 613 -16.70 3.31 -11.31
N ILE A 614 -16.54 4.45 -10.66
CA ILE A 614 -15.35 5.29 -10.77
C ILE A 614 -14.72 5.42 -9.40
N ARG A 615 -13.44 5.09 -9.29
CA ARG A 615 -12.62 5.31 -8.11
C ARG A 615 -11.39 6.12 -8.49
N LEU A 616 -11.27 7.31 -7.93
CA LEU A 616 -10.16 8.23 -8.13
C LEU A 616 -9.47 8.48 -6.79
N THR A 617 -8.21 8.15 -6.68
CA THR A 617 -7.40 8.38 -5.47
C THR A 617 -6.05 8.98 -5.82
N GLY A 618 -5.41 9.57 -4.83
CA GLY A 618 -4.11 10.22 -4.93
C GLY A 618 -4.04 11.44 -4.01
N GLN A 619 -2.88 12.06 -3.95
CA GLN A 619 -2.67 13.23 -3.12
C GLN A 619 -3.42 14.43 -3.70
N ASP A 620 -4.26 15.08 -2.89
CA ASP A 620 -5.04 16.28 -3.25
C ASP A 620 -6.02 16.12 -4.44
N VAL A 621 -6.43 14.92 -4.78
CA VAL A 621 -7.26 14.64 -5.99
C VAL A 621 -8.67 15.20 -5.92
N GLU A 622 -9.24 15.39 -4.74
CA GLU A 622 -10.57 15.99 -4.57
C GLU A 622 -10.63 17.39 -5.14
N ARG A 623 -9.56 18.16 -4.97
CA ARG A 623 -9.37 19.50 -5.53
C ARG A 623 -8.65 19.45 -6.89
N GLY A 624 -7.72 18.51 -7.04
CA GLY A 624 -6.66 18.46 -8.03
C GLY A 624 -5.47 19.33 -7.59
N THR A 625 -4.24 18.79 -7.72
CA THR A 625 -3.00 19.47 -7.30
C THR A 625 -2.90 20.90 -7.85
N PHE A 626 -3.34 21.12 -9.09
CA PHE A 626 -3.31 22.42 -9.78
C PHE A 626 -4.59 23.24 -9.60
N SER A 627 -5.43 22.92 -8.59
CA SER A 627 -6.70 23.61 -8.32
C SER A 627 -7.61 23.67 -9.55
N HIS A 628 -7.77 22.57 -10.26
CA HIS A 628 -8.54 22.48 -11.51
C HIS A 628 -9.82 21.66 -11.34
N ARG A 629 -9.75 20.50 -10.66
CA ARG A 629 -10.84 19.51 -10.59
C ARG A 629 -12.00 19.95 -9.72
N HIS A 630 -11.74 20.27 -8.46
CA HIS A 630 -12.78 20.60 -7.46
C HIS A 630 -14.00 19.65 -7.54
N ALA A 631 -13.72 18.33 -7.47
CA ALA A 631 -14.76 17.30 -7.44
C ALA A 631 -15.52 17.30 -6.12
N VAL A 632 -14.87 17.77 -5.04
CA VAL A 632 -15.47 17.99 -3.72
C VAL A 632 -15.46 19.48 -3.40
N VAL A 633 -16.59 20.01 -2.95
CA VAL A 633 -16.78 21.41 -2.57
C VAL A 633 -16.99 21.50 -1.07
N THR A 634 -16.21 22.34 -0.39
CA THR A 634 -16.30 22.54 1.06
C THR A 634 -17.09 23.80 1.41
N CYS A 635 -18.05 23.67 2.31
CA CYS A 635 -18.82 24.75 2.85
C CYS A 635 -17.96 25.67 3.74
N GLN A 636 -17.91 26.97 3.41
CA GLN A 636 -17.09 27.96 4.13
C GLN A 636 -17.62 28.27 5.55
N LYS A 637 -18.85 27.86 5.87
CA LYS A 637 -19.47 28.11 7.17
C LYS A 637 -19.38 26.91 8.11
N THR A 638 -19.55 25.70 7.60
CA THR A 638 -19.71 24.49 8.41
C THR A 638 -18.61 23.47 8.23
N GLY A 639 -17.77 23.61 7.19
CA GLY A 639 -16.80 22.59 6.79
C GLY A 639 -17.42 21.35 6.11
N ALA A 640 -18.73 21.27 6.00
CA ALA A 640 -19.39 20.16 5.30
C ALA A 640 -18.99 20.11 3.82
N THR A 641 -18.87 18.92 3.29
CA THR A 641 -18.46 18.68 1.90
C THR A 641 -19.63 18.25 1.03
N TRP A 642 -19.56 18.58 -0.24
CA TRP A 642 -20.49 18.15 -1.27
C TRP A 642 -19.75 17.61 -2.49
N ASN A 643 -20.20 16.47 -2.99
CA ASN A 643 -19.66 15.80 -4.18
C ASN A 643 -20.76 15.56 -5.20
N ALA A 644 -20.77 16.36 -6.27
CA ALA A 644 -21.79 16.34 -7.31
C ALA A 644 -21.96 14.99 -7.99
N LEU A 645 -20.83 14.33 -8.34
CA LEU A 645 -20.87 13.05 -9.04
C LEU A 645 -21.25 11.89 -8.13
N ALA A 646 -20.94 11.96 -6.83
CA ALA A 646 -21.42 10.96 -5.87
C ALA A 646 -22.96 11.03 -5.70
N GLU A 647 -23.53 12.24 -5.61
CA GLU A 647 -24.99 12.39 -5.59
C GLU A 647 -25.62 11.92 -6.90
N TYR A 648 -25.02 12.29 -8.04
CA TYR A 648 -25.49 11.85 -9.36
C TYR A 648 -25.44 10.32 -9.50
N ALA A 649 -24.39 9.68 -9.04
CA ALA A 649 -24.25 8.23 -9.01
C ALA A 649 -25.37 7.55 -8.21
N GLY A 650 -25.79 8.15 -7.09
CA GLY A 650 -26.93 7.66 -6.31
C GLY A 650 -28.25 7.61 -7.08
N THR A 651 -28.40 8.41 -8.14
CA THR A 651 -29.61 8.45 -9.00
C THR A 651 -29.53 7.52 -10.21
N THR A 652 -28.32 7.06 -10.60
CA THR A 652 -28.07 6.29 -11.83
C THR A 652 -27.70 4.84 -11.60
N GLY A 653 -27.41 4.46 -10.36
CA GLY A 653 -26.94 3.12 -10.01
C GLY A 653 -25.45 2.89 -10.24
N GLY A 654 -24.70 3.90 -10.70
CA GLY A 654 -23.26 3.91 -10.75
C GLY A 654 -22.63 4.23 -9.38
N MET A 655 -21.32 4.43 -9.34
CA MET A 655 -20.58 4.82 -8.14
C MET A 655 -19.50 5.84 -8.49
N PHE A 656 -19.34 6.85 -7.65
CA PHE A 656 -18.21 7.78 -7.74
C PHE A 656 -17.56 7.95 -6.38
N HIS A 657 -16.35 7.42 -6.26
CA HIS A 657 -15.49 7.59 -5.10
C HIS A 657 -14.28 8.43 -5.48
N VAL A 658 -14.07 9.51 -4.77
CA VAL A 658 -12.86 10.33 -4.87
C VAL A 658 -12.33 10.55 -3.46
N PHE A 659 -11.04 10.25 -3.24
CA PHE A 659 -10.42 10.35 -1.92
C PHE A 659 -9.00 10.88 -2.03
N ASN A 660 -8.68 11.89 -1.24
CA ASN A 660 -7.30 12.26 -0.99
C ASN A 660 -6.59 11.11 -0.28
N SER A 661 -5.45 10.68 -0.82
CA SER A 661 -4.62 9.66 -0.21
C SER A 661 -3.73 10.24 0.90
N PRO A 662 -3.20 9.40 1.81
CA PRO A 662 -2.05 9.81 2.62
C PRO A 662 -0.84 10.14 1.72
N LEU A 663 0.16 10.82 2.30
CA LEU A 663 1.37 11.24 1.59
C LEU A 663 2.31 10.04 1.41
N THR A 664 1.89 9.10 0.59
CA THR A 664 2.67 7.94 0.14
C THR A 664 2.20 7.49 -1.23
N GLU A 665 3.11 7.06 -2.07
CA GLU A 665 2.83 6.50 -3.40
C GLU A 665 2.72 4.96 -3.34
N SER A 666 3.61 4.32 -2.58
CA SER A 666 3.81 2.87 -2.64
C SER A 666 2.55 2.09 -2.25
N ALA A 667 2.13 2.12 -0.99
CA ALA A 667 0.97 1.32 -0.56
C ALA A 667 -0.33 1.76 -1.25
N CYS A 668 -0.49 3.07 -1.57
CA CYS A 668 -1.64 3.57 -2.30
C CYS A 668 -1.72 2.99 -3.72
N LEU A 669 -0.60 2.99 -4.46
CA LEU A 669 -0.54 2.43 -5.81
C LEU A 669 -0.83 0.92 -5.81
N GLY A 670 -0.27 0.19 -4.82
CA GLY A 670 -0.55 -1.23 -4.64
C GLY A 670 -2.00 -1.53 -4.28
N PHE A 671 -2.62 -0.68 -3.45
CA PHE A 671 -4.02 -0.78 -3.10
C PHE A 671 -4.92 -0.59 -4.33
N GLU A 672 -4.68 0.44 -5.13
CA GLU A 672 -5.47 0.72 -6.34
C GLU A 672 -5.27 -0.37 -7.42
N TYR A 673 -4.05 -0.89 -7.55
CA TYR A 673 -3.83 -2.07 -8.39
C TYR A 673 -4.66 -3.26 -7.89
N GLY A 674 -4.61 -3.56 -6.59
CA GLY A 674 -5.42 -4.62 -5.98
C GLY A 674 -6.92 -4.42 -6.21
N TYR A 675 -7.41 -3.20 -6.06
CA TYR A 675 -8.80 -2.82 -6.32
C TYR A 675 -9.18 -3.10 -7.78
N SER A 676 -8.33 -2.73 -8.73
CA SER A 676 -8.58 -2.88 -10.17
C SER A 676 -8.66 -4.34 -10.64
N LEU A 677 -8.06 -5.29 -9.91
CA LEU A 677 -8.10 -6.71 -10.27
C LEU A 677 -9.49 -7.34 -10.10
N ASN A 678 -10.38 -6.70 -9.37
CA ASN A 678 -11.64 -7.31 -8.96
C ASN A 678 -12.78 -7.13 -9.96
N ASP A 679 -12.84 -5.98 -10.64
CA ASP A 679 -13.93 -5.64 -11.55
C ASP A 679 -13.43 -4.89 -12.79
N PRO A 680 -13.54 -5.49 -14.00
CA PRO A 680 -13.14 -4.83 -15.25
C PRO A 680 -14.06 -3.67 -15.66
N ASN A 681 -15.21 -3.48 -15.00
CA ASN A 681 -16.15 -2.40 -15.25
C ASN A 681 -16.00 -1.22 -14.28
N SER A 682 -14.96 -1.24 -13.47
CA SER A 682 -14.56 -0.14 -12.61
C SER A 682 -13.41 0.64 -13.24
N LEU A 683 -13.56 1.96 -13.40
CA LEU A 683 -12.45 2.86 -13.75
C LEU A 683 -11.72 3.22 -12.45
N VAL A 684 -10.59 2.56 -12.23
CA VAL A 684 -9.73 2.78 -11.06
C VAL A 684 -8.58 3.67 -11.47
N ILE A 685 -8.49 4.83 -10.83
CA ILE A 685 -7.53 5.87 -11.17
C ILE A 685 -6.68 6.19 -9.95
N TRP A 686 -5.37 6.15 -10.11
CA TRP A 686 -4.43 6.76 -9.19
C TRP A 686 -3.76 7.97 -9.86
N GLU A 687 -3.87 9.15 -9.23
CA GLU A 687 -3.23 10.37 -9.72
C GLU A 687 -2.04 10.71 -8.82
N ALA A 688 -0.85 10.80 -9.40
CA ALA A 688 0.31 11.32 -8.70
C ALA A 688 0.16 12.83 -8.50
N GLN A 689 0.68 13.38 -7.40
CA GLN A 689 0.70 14.82 -7.19
C GLN A 689 1.52 15.53 -8.28
N PHE A 690 2.68 14.99 -8.59
CA PHE A 690 3.45 15.18 -9.82
C PHE A 690 3.83 13.80 -10.35
N GLY A 691 3.86 13.62 -11.65
CA GLY A 691 4.25 12.35 -12.27
C GLY A 691 5.66 11.90 -11.89
N ASP A 692 6.52 12.84 -11.53
CA ASP A 692 7.86 12.62 -10.99
C ASP A 692 7.85 11.68 -9.77
N PHE A 693 6.82 11.75 -8.94
CA PHE A 693 6.73 10.97 -7.71
C PHE A 693 6.24 9.52 -7.91
N ALA A 694 5.81 9.16 -9.13
CA ALA A 694 5.40 7.79 -9.42
C ALA A 694 6.50 6.75 -9.12
N ASN A 695 7.77 7.17 -9.13
CA ASN A 695 8.91 6.32 -8.79
C ASN A 695 8.92 5.86 -7.31
N GLY A 696 8.20 6.52 -6.40
CA GLY A 696 7.95 6.04 -5.05
C GLY A 696 7.17 4.72 -5.01
N GLY A 697 6.43 4.40 -6.09
CA GLY A 697 5.72 3.14 -6.29
C GLY A 697 6.33 2.24 -7.38
N GLN A 698 7.60 2.41 -7.74
CA GLN A 698 8.23 1.74 -8.89
C GLN A 698 8.11 0.22 -8.83
N VAL A 699 8.18 -0.38 -7.64
CA VAL A 699 8.02 -1.83 -7.47
C VAL A 699 6.65 -2.31 -7.97
N PHE A 700 5.59 -1.54 -7.72
CA PHE A 700 4.25 -1.87 -8.24
C PHE A 700 4.18 -1.70 -9.76
N ILE A 701 4.82 -0.69 -10.31
CA ILE A 701 4.88 -0.48 -11.76
C ILE A 701 5.58 -1.67 -12.42
N ASP A 702 6.79 -2.04 -11.97
CA ASP A 702 7.61 -3.08 -12.61
C ASP A 702 7.07 -4.50 -12.35
N CYS A 703 6.64 -4.78 -11.11
CA CYS A 703 6.36 -6.15 -10.70
C CYS A 703 4.89 -6.55 -10.76
N TYR A 704 3.97 -5.58 -10.83
CA TYR A 704 2.53 -5.85 -10.80
C TYR A 704 1.80 -5.26 -12.01
N ILE A 705 1.84 -3.93 -12.21
CA ILE A 705 1.02 -3.25 -13.20
C ILE A 705 1.39 -3.66 -14.62
N THR A 706 2.68 -3.62 -14.96
CA THR A 706 3.17 -3.92 -16.32
C THR A 706 3.30 -5.41 -16.61
N THR A 707 3.41 -6.25 -15.58
CA THR A 707 3.79 -7.67 -15.74
C THR A 707 2.77 -8.67 -15.19
N GLY A 708 1.74 -8.21 -14.46
CA GLY A 708 0.81 -9.10 -13.77
C GLY A 708 0.01 -10.02 -14.70
N GLN A 709 -0.34 -9.56 -15.89
CA GLN A 709 -1.04 -10.39 -16.87
C GLN A 709 -0.12 -11.48 -17.43
N VAL A 710 1.10 -11.12 -17.81
CA VAL A 710 2.08 -12.06 -18.41
C VAL A 710 2.54 -13.10 -17.40
N LYS A 711 2.82 -12.70 -16.16
CA LYS A 711 3.30 -13.62 -15.11
C LYS A 711 2.21 -14.49 -14.51
N TRP A 712 1.03 -13.91 -14.24
CA TRP A 712 0.02 -14.53 -13.39
C TRP A 712 -1.36 -14.63 -14.04
N ARG A 713 -1.49 -14.24 -15.31
CA ARG A 713 -2.77 -14.14 -16.02
C ARG A 713 -3.79 -13.24 -15.27
N ARG A 714 -3.28 -12.16 -14.62
CA ARG A 714 -4.08 -11.20 -13.87
C ARG A 714 -4.13 -9.86 -14.59
N ALA A 715 -5.23 -9.63 -15.31
CA ALA A 715 -5.47 -8.39 -16.01
C ALA A 715 -5.88 -7.26 -15.05
N SER A 716 -5.53 -6.02 -15.42
CA SER A 716 -5.89 -4.80 -14.72
C SER A 716 -6.30 -3.72 -15.74
N ALA A 717 -7.30 -2.92 -15.38
CA ALA A 717 -7.71 -1.73 -16.12
C ALA A 717 -7.28 -0.43 -15.42
N MET A 718 -6.29 -0.50 -14.52
CA MET A 718 -5.84 0.64 -13.74
C MET A 718 -5.37 1.79 -14.63
N THR A 719 -5.73 3.01 -14.25
CA THR A 719 -5.29 4.24 -14.92
C THR A 719 -4.37 5.03 -14.00
N LEU A 720 -3.20 5.42 -14.52
CA LEU A 720 -2.26 6.32 -13.86
C LEU A 720 -2.35 7.70 -14.51
N LEU A 721 -2.75 8.72 -13.75
CA LEU A 721 -2.70 10.12 -14.18
C LEU A 721 -1.41 10.73 -13.63
N LEU A 722 -0.47 11.06 -14.52
CA LEU A 722 0.86 11.49 -14.15
C LEU A 722 1.13 12.90 -14.70
N PRO A 723 1.00 13.97 -13.87
CA PRO A 723 1.30 15.33 -14.32
C PRO A 723 2.72 15.44 -14.87
N HIS A 724 2.83 15.87 -16.14
CA HIS A 724 4.04 15.85 -16.95
C HIS A 724 4.17 17.11 -17.77
N GLY A 725 5.38 17.54 -18.07
CA GLY A 725 5.71 18.68 -18.90
C GLY A 725 6.76 19.60 -18.27
N ASN A 726 7.68 20.12 -19.06
CA ASN A 726 8.69 21.08 -18.64
C ASN A 726 8.10 22.50 -18.56
N GLU A 727 8.06 23.09 -17.36
CA GLU A 727 7.45 24.39 -17.08
C GLU A 727 8.33 25.28 -16.17
N GLY A 728 9.62 24.96 -16.07
CA GLY A 728 10.57 25.73 -15.25
C GLY A 728 10.42 25.52 -13.74
N LEU A 729 9.74 24.45 -13.32
CA LEU A 729 9.47 24.12 -11.90
C LEU A 729 10.56 23.26 -11.24
N GLY A 730 11.64 22.95 -11.98
CA GLY A 730 12.76 22.17 -11.49
C GLY A 730 12.65 20.65 -11.78
N PRO A 731 13.71 19.89 -11.45
CA PRO A 731 13.86 18.48 -11.86
C PRO A 731 12.75 17.54 -11.41
N GLU A 732 12.23 17.69 -10.20
CA GLU A 732 11.25 16.78 -9.60
C GLU A 732 9.80 17.24 -9.78
N HIS A 733 9.54 18.20 -10.69
CA HIS A 733 8.21 18.73 -10.99
C HIS A 733 7.98 18.86 -12.49
N SER A 734 8.68 18.06 -13.30
CA SER A 734 8.72 18.21 -14.74
C SER A 734 8.42 16.92 -15.50
N SER A 735 8.86 15.76 -15.03
CA SER A 735 8.81 14.54 -15.83
C SER A 735 8.24 13.34 -15.06
N ALA A 736 7.16 12.77 -15.59
CA ALA A 736 6.69 11.45 -15.20
C ALA A 736 7.60 10.30 -15.70
N ARG A 737 8.70 10.64 -16.37
CA ARG A 737 9.66 9.69 -16.96
C ARG A 737 8.98 8.71 -17.92
N MET A 738 8.34 9.25 -18.95
CA MET A 738 7.65 8.50 -20.02
C MET A 738 8.52 7.39 -20.58
N GLU A 739 9.81 7.63 -20.76
CA GLU A 739 10.81 6.68 -21.27
C GLU A 739 10.87 5.38 -20.48
N ARG A 740 10.63 5.39 -19.16
CA ARG A 740 10.61 4.19 -18.32
C ARG A 740 9.39 3.32 -18.61
N PHE A 741 8.23 3.93 -18.78
CA PHE A 741 7.01 3.20 -19.16
C PHE A 741 7.12 2.64 -20.58
N LEU A 742 7.70 3.40 -21.51
CA LEU A 742 7.95 2.94 -22.88
C LEU A 742 8.93 1.77 -22.93
N GLN A 743 9.95 1.77 -22.04
CA GLN A 743 10.88 0.64 -21.90
C GLN A 743 10.19 -0.63 -21.37
N LEU A 744 9.21 -0.48 -20.47
CA LEU A 744 8.44 -1.59 -19.88
C LEU A 744 7.32 -2.09 -20.81
N SER A 745 7.03 -1.39 -21.91
CA SER A 745 5.98 -1.76 -22.83
C SER A 745 6.46 -2.81 -23.84
N ASP A 746 5.73 -3.91 -23.96
CA ASP A 746 5.92 -4.94 -25.00
C ASP A 746 4.98 -4.73 -26.21
N GLY A 747 4.16 -3.68 -26.20
CA GLY A 747 3.17 -3.36 -27.22
C GLY A 747 1.78 -3.94 -26.99
N ASP A 748 1.58 -4.77 -25.96
CA ASP A 748 0.27 -5.32 -25.54
C ASP A 748 -0.02 -5.21 -24.04
N ASN A 749 0.98 -4.98 -23.20
CA ASN A 749 0.83 -5.02 -21.75
C ASN A 749 0.27 -3.74 -21.13
N ILE A 750 0.64 -2.55 -21.66
CA ILE A 750 0.20 -1.24 -21.17
C ILE A 750 -0.05 -0.26 -22.31
N CYS A 751 -0.91 0.75 -22.07
CA CYS A 751 -1.07 1.89 -22.96
C CYS A 751 -0.36 3.12 -22.35
N VAL A 752 0.48 3.81 -23.15
CA VAL A 752 1.12 5.08 -22.76
C VAL A 752 0.61 6.17 -23.68
N CYS A 753 -0.13 7.15 -23.10
CA CYS A 753 -0.84 8.19 -23.84
C CYS A 753 -0.48 9.59 -23.32
N SER A 754 -0.47 10.56 -24.24
CA SER A 754 -0.26 11.98 -23.93
C SER A 754 -1.28 12.84 -24.68
N PRO A 755 -2.52 12.93 -24.16
CA PRO A 755 -3.58 13.64 -24.84
C PRO A 755 -3.29 15.14 -24.95
N SER A 756 -3.53 15.72 -26.11
CA SER A 756 -3.25 17.13 -26.40
C SER A 756 -4.47 18.03 -26.35
N THR A 757 -5.68 17.48 -26.29
CA THR A 757 -6.93 18.26 -26.22
C THR A 757 -7.92 17.70 -25.22
N THR A 758 -8.91 18.51 -24.86
CA THR A 758 -9.92 18.13 -23.85
C THR A 758 -10.87 17.03 -24.36
N ALA A 759 -11.17 16.97 -25.68
CA ALA A 759 -11.90 15.83 -26.23
C ALA A 759 -11.10 14.53 -26.18
N GLN A 760 -9.78 14.60 -26.41
CA GLN A 760 -8.92 13.41 -26.37
C GLN A 760 -8.87 12.79 -24.96
N VAL A 761 -8.72 13.58 -23.88
CA VAL A 761 -8.75 13.02 -22.51
C VAL A 761 -10.14 12.44 -22.17
N PHE A 762 -11.22 13.10 -22.60
CA PHE A 762 -12.59 12.58 -22.40
C PHE A 762 -12.74 11.20 -23.05
N HIS A 763 -12.38 11.09 -24.33
CA HIS A 763 -12.49 9.84 -25.07
C HIS A 763 -11.53 8.76 -24.55
N LEU A 764 -10.32 9.13 -24.13
CA LEU A 764 -9.32 8.21 -23.57
C LEU A 764 -9.84 7.54 -22.29
N LEU A 765 -10.40 8.34 -21.36
CA LEU A 765 -10.95 7.82 -20.11
C LEU A 765 -12.16 6.90 -20.36
N ARG A 766 -13.01 7.26 -21.31
CA ARG A 766 -14.15 6.42 -21.69
C ARG A 766 -13.70 5.14 -22.41
N ARG A 767 -12.68 5.21 -23.27
CA ARG A 767 -12.12 4.06 -23.99
C ARG A 767 -11.69 2.97 -23.01
N GLN A 768 -11.16 3.33 -21.84
CA GLN A 768 -10.68 2.40 -20.82
C GLN A 768 -11.76 1.40 -20.35
N LEU A 769 -13.03 1.79 -20.39
CA LEU A 769 -14.15 0.91 -20.04
C LEU A 769 -14.98 0.44 -21.25
N LYS A 770 -14.90 1.14 -22.39
CA LYS A 770 -15.72 0.82 -23.57
C LYS A 770 -15.04 -0.15 -24.54
N ALA A 771 -13.72 -0.29 -24.47
CA ALA A 771 -13.00 -1.27 -25.27
C ALA A 771 -13.40 -2.70 -24.87
N THR A 772 -13.21 -3.64 -25.79
CA THR A 772 -13.43 -5.08 -25.55
C THR A 772 -12.32 -5.71 -24.71
N TRP A 773 -11.23 -5.01 -24.51
CA TRP A 773 -10.04 -5.39 -23.76
C TRP A 773 -9.83 -4.47 -22.55
N ARG A 774 -8.97 -4.89 -21.62
CA ARG A 774 -8.54 -4.09 -20.47
C ARG A 774 -7.02 -4.18 -20.30
N LYS A 775 -6.34 -3.04 -20.34
CA LYS A 775 -4.90 -2.90 -20.07
C LYS A 775 -4.66 -1.70 -19.16
N PRO A 776 -3.63 -1.70 -18.34
CA PRO A 776 -3.26 -0.51 -17.60
C PRO A 776 -2.99 0.67 -18.54
N LEU A 777 -3.49 1.85 -18.16
CA LEU A 777 -3.36 3.08 -18.92
C LEU A 777 -2.47 4.07 -18.16
N VAL A 778 -1.42 4.54 -18.81
CA VAL A 778 -0.52 5.58 -18.29
C VAL A 778 -0.76 6.85 -19.07
N VAL A 779 -1.22 7.90 -18.40
CA VAL A 779 -1.55 9.19 -19.01
C VAL A 779 -0.54 10.24 -18.57
N MET A 780 0.20 10.79 -19.50
CA MET A 780 0.99 12.01 -19.30
C MET A 780 0.03 13.19 -19.23
N SER A 781 -0.51 13.46 -18.02
CA SER A 781 -1.49 14.51 -17.83
C SER A 781 -0.84 15.90 -17.80
N PRO A 782 -1.53 16.94 -18.26
CA PRO A 782 -0.95 18.27 -18.34
C PRO A 782 -0.95 19.02 -17.01
N LYS A 783 -0.17 20.11 -16.97
CA LYS A 783 -0.17 21.11 -15.90
C LYS A 783 -0.70 22.45 -16.42
N SER A 784 0.11 23.25 -17.08
CA SER A 784 -0.34 24.56 -17.64
C SER A 784 -1.39 24.42 -18.74
N MET A 785 -1.34 23.34 -19.53
CA MET A 785 -2.31 23.06 -20.58
C MET A 785 -3.74 22.82 -20.04
N LEU A 786 -3.92 22.51 -18.75
CA LEU A 786 -5.23 22.44 -18.07
C LEU A 786 -6.07 23.71 -18.28
N ARG A 787 -5.44 24.87 -18.47
CA ARG A 787 -6.11 26.18 -18.67
C ARG A 787 -5.84 26.79 -20.04
N LEU A 788 -5.17 26.05 -20.93
CA LEU A 788 -4.81 26.58 -22.26
C LEU A 788 -6.02 26.60 -23.18
N PRO A 789 -6.49 27.78 -23.67
CA PRO A 789 -7.66 27.85 -24.55
C PRO A 789 -7.48 27.07 -25.87
N ALA A 790 -6.24 26.99 -26.37
CA ALA A 790 -5.93 26.25 -27.61
C ALA A 790 -6.12 24.73 -27.48
N ALA A 791 -6.04 24.18 -26.25
CA ALA A 791 -6.28 22.77 -25.99
C ALA A 791 -7.77 22.43 -25.80
N GLN A 792 -8.63 23.43 -25.67
CA GLN A 792 -10.07 23.21 -25.47
C GLN A 792 -10.78 22.86 -26.79
N SER A 793 -11.45 21.72 -26.80
CA SER A 793 -12.28 21.24 -27.89
C SER A 793 -13.70 21.78 -27.85
N LEU A 794 -14.36 21.82 -28.99
CA LEU A 794 -15.79 22.10 -29.07
C LEU A 794 -16.62 20.92 -28.55
N GLY A 795 -17.77 21.21 -27.94
CA GLY A 795 -18.69 20.20 -27.43
C GLY A 795 -19.13 19.17 -28.48
N ALA A 796 -19.16 19.53 -29.75
CA ALA A 796 -19.43 18.60 -30.86
C ALA A 796 -18.46 17.40 -30.85
N GLU A 797 -17.17 17.61 -30.55
CA GLU A 797 -16.18 16.55 -30.53
C GLU A 797 -16.44 15.50 -29.43
N PHE A 798 -17.12 15.85 -28.34
CA PHE A 798 -17.49 14.93 -27.25
C PHE A 798 -18.70 14.05 -27.64
N VAL A 799 -19.54 14.56 -28.57
CA VAL A 799 -20.74 13.85 -29.00
C VAL A 799 -20.43 12.86 -30.13
N GLU A 800 -19.62 13.26 -31.08
CA GLU A 800 -19.41 12.57 -32.36
C GLU A 800 -17.99 11.96 -32.49
N GLY A 801 -17.08 12.27 -31.54
CA GLY A 801 -15.69 11.86 -31.61
C GLY A 801 -15.39 10.47 -31.00
N SER A 802 -14.13 10.08 -31.13
CA SER A 802 -13.49 8.95 -30.47
C SER A 802 -12.06 9.30 -30.08
N PHE A 803 -11.39 8.45 -29.31
CA PHE A 803 -9.96 8.63 -29.05
C PHE A 803 -9.15 8.29 -30.30
N ARG A 804 -8.45 9.27 -30.82
CA ARG A 804 -7.53 9.11 -31.94
C ARG A 804 -6.11 8.92 -31.45
N THR A 805 -5.48 7.83 -31.86
CA THR A 805 -4.09 7.49 -31.46
C THR A 805 -3.06 8.40 -32.12
N VAL A 806 -3.36 8.88 -33.33
CA VAL A 806 -2.59 9.87 -34.06
C VAL A 806 -3.52 10.95 -34.56
N ILE A 807 -3.13 12.21 -34.45
CA ILE A 807 -3.88 13.34 -34.99
C ILE A 807 -2.99 14.06 -36.01
N ASP A 808 -3.49 14.11 -37.24
CA ASP A 808 -2.85 14.83 -38.35
C ASP A 808 -2.93 16.35 -38.15
N ASP A 809 -2.13 17.08 -38.90
CA ASP A 809 -2.14 18.52 -38.93
C ASP A 809 -3.16 19.04 -39.97
N ASP A 810 -4.31 19.48 -39.49
CA ASP A 810 -5.40 20.00 -40.32
C ASP A 810 -5.12 21.39 -40.94
N LYS A 811 -4.08 22.09 -40.45
CA LYS A 811 -3.67 23.41 -40.92
C LYS A 811 -2.57 23.34 -41.98
N ALA A 812 -1.94 22.16 -42.18
CA ALA A 812 -0.85 21.98 -43.11
C ALA A 812 -1.35 21.72 -44.55
N ASP A 813 -0.81 22.43 -45.57
CA ASP A 813 -0.96 22.06 -46.98
C ASP A 813 0.04 20.96 -47.33
N PRO A 814 -0.40 19.72 -47.58
CA PRO A 814 0.50 18.60 -47.86
C PRO A 814 1.50 18.85 -49.00
N LYS A 815 1.18 19.74 -49.94
CA LYS A 815 2.08 20.07 -51.07
C LYS A 815 3.19 21.04 -50.67
N ALA A 816 2.99 21.84 -49.65
CA ALA A 816 3.97 22.80 -49.14
C ALA A 816 4.90 22.22 -48.07
N VAL A 817 4.46 21.14 -47.37
CA VAL A 817 5.18 20.51 -46.29
C VAL A 817 6.48 19.86 -46.78
N ARG A 818 7.58 20.17 -46.09
CA ARG A 818 8.91 19.56 -46.25
C ARG A 818 9.31 18.69 -45.08
N ASN A 819 8.83 19.03 -43.90
CA ASN A 819 9.13 18.30 -42.67
C ASN A 819 7.84 17.94 -41.93
N VAL A 820 7.75 16.68 -41.45
CA VAL A 820 6.70 16.21 -40.58
C VAL A 820 7.33 15.96 -39.23
N TRP A 821 6.91 16.69 -38.19
CA TRP A 821 7.38 16.54 -36.83
C TRP A 821 6.35 15.80 -36.00
N LEU A 822 6.74 14.62 -35.49
CA LEU A 822 5.97 13.88 -34.51
C LEU A 822 6.18 14.54 -33.15
N CYS A 823 5.11 14.96 -32.50
CA CYS A 823 5.13 15.60 -31.21
C CYS A 823 3.97 15.12 -30.31
N HIS A 824 3.91 15.53 -29.05
CA HIS A 824 2.85 15.14 -28.11
C HIS A 824 2.50 16.26 -27.13
N GLY A 825 1.32 16.15 -26.50
CA GLY A 825 0.89 16.96 -25.36
C GLY A 825 1.04 18.47 -25.58
N LYS A 826 1.54 19.16 -24.57
CA LYS A 826 1.70 20.64 -24.55
C LYS A 826 2.62 21.14 -25.67
N PHE A 827 3.66 20.38 -26.01
CA PHE A 827 4.68 20.87 -26.97
C PHE A 827 4.10 21.13 -28.36
N PHE A 828 3.09 20.36 -28.77
CA PHE A 828 2.33 20.67 -29.99
C PHE A 828 1.81 22.10 -30.00
N HIS A 829 1.18 22.55 -28.93
CA HIS A 829 0.58 23.92 -28.89
C HIS A 829 1.63 25.01 -28.95
N ILE A 830 2.82 24.77 -28.36
CA ILE A 830 3.96 25.70 -28.41
C ILE A 830 4.45 25.81 -29.86
N LEU A 831 4.62 24.68 -30.56
CA LEU A 831 5.07 24.64 -31.94
C LEU A 831 4.04 25.27 -32.91
N ASP A 832 2.75 24.98 -32.71
CA ASP A 832 1.68 25.53 -33.54
C ASP A 832 1.56 27.06 -33.36
N ALA A 833 1.68 27.56 -32.16
CA ALA A 833 1.69 29.02 -31.90
C ALA A 833 2.88 29.70 -32.60
N LYS A 834 4.07 29.10 -32.55
CA LYS A 834 5.26 29.61 -33.21
C LYS A 834 5.12 29.55 -34.72
N ARG A 835 4.53 28.45 -35.27
CA ARG A 835 4.24 28.33 -36.71
C ARG A 835 3.34 29.46 -37.19
N GLN A 836 2.29 29.79 -36.46
CA GLN A 836 1.37 30.89 -36.80
C GLN A 836 2.08 32.24 -36.74
N GLU A 837 2.94 32.47 -35.73
CA GLU A 837 3.76 33.70 -35.63
C GLU A 837 4.68 33.89 -36.84
N LEU A 838 5.28 32.80 -37.31
CA LEU A 838 6.21 32.83 -38.47
C LEU A 838 5.53 32.78 -39.85
N GLY A 839 4.24 32.44 -39.92
CA GLY A 839 3.56 32.13 -41.16
C GLY A 839 4.16 30.93 -41.88
N ASP A 840 4.75 29.98 -41.15
CA ASP A 840 5.46 28.83 -41.73
C ASP A 840 4.47 27.82 -42.34
N THR A 841 4.79 27.36 -43.55
CA THR A 841 4.01 26.34 -44.28
C THR A 841 4.82 25.10 -44.62
N ALA A 842 6.10 25.05 -44.23
CA ALA A 842 7.01 23.97 -44.56
C ALA A 842 6.99 22.83 -43.52
N ASN A 843 6.45 23.09 -42.34
CA ASN A 843 6.42 22.15 -41.27
C ASN A 843 4.98 21.70 -40.92
N ALA A 844 4.75 20.40 -40.85
CA ALA A 844 3.52 19.80 -40.29
C ALA A 844 3.79 19.20 -38.92
N PHE A 845 2.85 19.36 -37.99
CA PHE A 845 2.94 18.83 -36.61
C PHE A 845 1.91 17.73 -36.39
N VAL A 846 2.37 16.48 -36.43
CA VAL A 846 1.55 15.29 -36.24
C VAL A 846 1.64 14.86 -34.75
N ARG A 847 0.49 14.75 -34.10
CA ARG A 847 0.40 14.45 -32.70
C ARG A 847 0.31 12.95 -32.43
N LEU A 848 1.21 12.40 -31.62
CA LEU A 848 1.10 11.06 -31.10
C LEU A 848 0.35 11.14 -29.75
N GLU A 849 -0.97 10.94 -29.78
CA GLU A 849 -1.82 10.93 -28.58
C GLU A 849 -1.62 9.62 -27.79
N GLN A 850 -1.32 8.52 -28.49
CA GLN A 850 -0.85 7.25 -27.94
C GLN A 850 0.55 6.96 -28.49
N VAL A 851 1.52 6.80 -27.59
CA VAL A 851 2.90 6.47 -27.96
C VAL A 851 3.09 4.95 -27.97
N SER A 852 2.50 4.24 -27.00
CA SER A 852 2.49 2.78 -26.94
C SER A 852 1.08 2.27 -26.55
N PRO A 853 0.62 1.16 -27.15
CA PRO A 853 1.16 0.48 -28.34
C PRO A 853 1.38 1.45 -29.51
N PHE A 854 2.43 1.21 -30.27
CA PHE A 854 2.80 2.12 -31.36
C PHE A 854 1.71 2.12 -32.45
N PRO A 855 1.14 3.29 -32.79
CA PRO A 855 -0.02 3.38 -33.66
C PRO A 855 0.37 3.33 -35.17
N GLU A 856 0.94 2.19 -35.59
CA GLU A 856 1.55 2.02 -36.93
C GLU A 856 0.60 2.36 -38.07
N GLU A 857 -0.60 1.78 -38.08
CA GLU A 857 -1.55 1.95 -39.19
C GLU A 857 -2.01 3.40 -39.34
N ALA A 858 -2.39 4.02 -38.20
CA ALA A 858 -2.83 5.41 -38.17
C ALA A 858 -1.70 6.35 -38.61
N LEU A 859 -0.47 6.11 -38.11
CA LEU A 859 0.68 6.92 -38.50
C LEU A 859 1.04 6.74 -40.00
N ARG A 860 0.97 5.52 -40.51
CA ARG A 860 1.20 5.22 -41.94
C ARG A 860 0.22 5.96 -42.82
N ALA A 861 -1.06 5.98 -42.44
CA ALA A 861 -2.09 6.73 -43.21
C ALA A 861 -1.83 8.24 -43.21
N VAL A 862 -1.38 8.79 -42.07
CA VAL A 862 -1.03 10.22 -41.99
C VAL A 862 0.21 10.55 -42.81
N LEU A 863 1.29 9.78 -42.66
CA LEU A 863 2.55 10.05 -43.40
C LEU A 863 2.37 9.92 -44.93
N ALA A 864 1.47 9.09 -45.41
CA ALA A 864 1.15 8.97 -46.85
C ALA A 864 0.61 10.27 -47.45
N ARG A 865 0.10 11.20 -46.64
CA ARG A 865 -0.35 12.53 -47.14
C ARG A 865 0.80 13.49 -47.44
N TYR A 866 2.02 13.22 -46.94
CA TYR A 866 3.19 14.08 -47.07
C TYR A 866 4.33 13.39 -47.83
N PRO A 867 4.12 13.03 -49.11
CA PRO A 867 5.12 12.29 -49.89
C PRO A 867 6.40 13.11 -50.04
N GLY A 868 7.54 12.53 -49.70
CA GLY A 868 8.85 13.16 -49.80
C GLY A 868 9.24 14.10 -48.66
N ALA A 869 8.39 14.30 -47.65
CA ALA A 869 8.74 15.09 -46.48
C ALA A 869 9.70 14.31 -45.57
N THR A 870 10.61 15.03 -44.95
CA THR A 870 11.47 14.47 -43.89
C THR A 870 10.66 14.24 -42.61
N VAL A 871 10.80 13.06 -41.98
CA VAL A 871 10.13 12.77 -40.74
C VAL A 871 11.09 12.99 -39.56
N GLY A 872 10.64 13.70 -38.57
CA GLY A 872 11.38 13.96 -37.34
C GLY A 872 10.51 13.82 -36.08
N VAL A 873 11.15 13.79 -34.93
CA VAL A 873 10.53 13.82 -33.63
C VAL A 873 10.93 15.13 -32.93
N ALA A 874 9.92 15.88 -32.48
CA ALA A 874 10.10 17.09 -31.68
C ALA A 874 9.49 16.90 -30.29
N GLN A 875 10.30 16.98 -29.24
CA GLN A 875 9.89 16.78 -27.84
C GLN A 875 10.51 17.82 -26.92
N GLU A 876 9.86 18.15 -25.82
CA GLU A 876 10.39 19.13 -24.85
C GLU A 876 11.40 18.50 -23.86
N GLU A 877 11.44 17.19 -23.74
CA GLU A 877 12.36 16.44 -22.90
C GLU A 877 13.77 16.39 -23.52
N ALA A 878 14.74 15.94 -22.71
CA ALA A 878 16.08 15.64 -23.20
C ALA A 878 16.06 14.45 -24.17
N ARG A 879 17.07 14.36 -25.08
CA ARG A 879 17.15 13.30 -26.09
C ARG A 879 17.17 11.87 -25.54
N ASN A 880 17.69 11.68 -24.33
CA ASN A 880 17.73 10.40 -23.63
C ASN A 880 16.45 10.10 -22.82
N SER A 881 15.50 11.02 -22.82
CA SER A 881 14.23 10.94 -22.10
C SER A 881 13.05 11.08 -23.07
N GLY A 882 11.81 11.03 -22.53
CA GLY A 882 10.61 11.20 -23.33
C GLY A 882 10.38 10.06 -24.34
N MET A 883 9.80 10.38 -25.49
CA MET A 883 9.39 9.36 -26.47
C MET A 883 10.43 9.06 -27.56
N PHE A 884 11.46 9.92 -27.75
CA PHE A 884 12.31 9.86 -28.95
C PHE A 884 12.93 8.48 -29.19
N ARG A 885 13.60 7.89 -28.20
CA ARG A 885 14.31 6.61 -28.38
C ARG A 885 13.36 5.48 -28.78
N TYR A 886 12.18 5.42 -28.16
CA TYR A 886 11.16 4.43 -28.50
C TYR A 886 10.62 4.66 -29.91
N VAL A 887 10.21 5.87 -30.23
CA VAL A 887 9.65 6.22 -31.55
C VAL A 887 10.69 6.03 -32.68
N GLN A 888 11.96 6.36 -32.42
CA GLN A 888 13.05 6.12 -33.38
C GLN A 888 13.16 4.63 -33.73
N ALA A 889 13.19 3.75 -32.74
CA ALA A 889 13.24 2.31 -32.97
C ALA A 889 12.03 1.81 -33.78
N GLN A 890 10.82 2.23 -33.40
CA GLN A 890 9.59 1.85 -34.11
C GLN A 890 9.57 2.34 -35.55
N LEU A 891 10.03 3.58 -35.82
CA LEU A 891 10.11 4.12 -37.18
C LEU A 891 11.17 3.41 -38.04
N MET A 892 12.31 3.08 -37.43
CA MET A 892 13.35 2.34 -38.13
C MET A 892 12.89 0.93 -38.51
N ASP A 893 12.31 0.21 -37.55
CA ASP A 893 11.93 -1.20 -37.73
C ASP A 893 10.71 -1.37 -38.65
N ARG A 894 9.71 -0.48 -38.55
CA ARG A 894 8.42 -0.65 -39.23
C ARG A 894 8.28 0.18 -40.52
N PHE A 895 9.01 1.31 -40.63
CA PHE A 895 8.90 2.24 -41.71
C PHE A 895 10.20 2.41 -42.53
N GLY A 896 11.32 1.92 -42.01
CA GLY A 896 12.64 2.16 -42.63
C GLY A 896 13.12 3.60 -42.50
N ILE A 897 12.54 4.38 -41.57
CA ILE A 897 12.81 5.82 -41.39
C ILE A 897 13.69 6.01 -40.14
N ASN A 898 14.86 6.65 -40.33
CA ASN A 898 15.64 7.19 -39.24
C ASN A 898 15.25 8.65 -39.00
N PRO A 899 14.46 8.98 -37.97
CA PRO A 899 13.91 10.32 -37.81
C PRO A 899 14.95 11.32 -37.32
N ALA A 900 14.83 12.57 -37.80
CA ALA A 900 15.52 13.70 -37.18
C ALA A 900 15.03 13.91 -35.74
N CYS A 901 15.88 14.46 -34.86
CA CYS A 901 15.51 14.74 -33.47
C CYS A 901 15.63 16.24 -33.17
N ARG A 902 14.61 16.80 -32.56
CA ARG A 902 14.64 18.13 -31.90
C ARG A 902 14.24 17.94 -30.46
N SER A 903 15.19 18.14 -29.55
CA SER A 903 15.05 17.90 -28.14
C SER A 903 16.04 18.74 -27.34
N ARG A 904 15.92 18.78 -26.04
CA ARG A 904 16.99 19.26 -25.16
C ARG A 904 18.18 18.29 -25.22
N VAL A 905 19.36 18.77 -24.81
CA VAL A 905 20.59 17.93 -24.71
C VAL A 905 20.38 16.79 -23.73
N GLU A 906 21.08 15.69 -23.96
CA GLU A 906 21.07 14.55 -23.03
C GLU A 906 21.53 14.99 -21.64
N CYS A 907 20.75 14.61 -20.62
CA CYS A 907 21.01 14.96 -19.22
C CYS A 907 20.50 13.86 -18.28
N GLY A 908 21.20 13.65 -17.19
CA GLY A 908 20.74 12.76 -16.11
C GLY A 908 19.59 13.35 -15.30
N SER A 909 19.46 14.70 -15.29
CA SER A 909 18.33 15.41 -14.71
C SER A 909 17.23 15.63 -15.75
N PRO A 910 15.96 15.45 -15.41
CA PRO A 910 14.85 15.61 -16.37
C PRO A 910 14.63 17.07 -16.80
N SER A 911 15.05 18.06 -15.99
CA SER A 911 14.95 19.47 -16.34
C SER A 911 15.97 20.32 -15.61
N THR A 912 16.15 21.59 -16.04
CA THR A 912 16.96 22.59 -15.35
C THR A 912 16.26 23.08 -14.07
N GLY A 913 17.04 23.43 -13.03
CA GLY A 913 16.55 24.04 -11.79
C GLY A 913 16.32 25.56 -11.90
N SER A 914 16.49 26.16 -13.09
CA SER A 914 16.36 27.62 -13.29
C SER A 914 15.27 27.93 -14.32
N GLU A 915 14.24 28.67 -13.92
CA GLU A 915 13.18 29.13 -14.82
C GLU A 915 13.73 29.97 -15.99
N LYS A 916 14.73 30.81 -15.73
CA LYS A 916 15.37 31.60 -16.80
C LYS A 916 16.10 30.72 -17.82
N MET A 917 16.78 29.66 -17.34
CA MET A 917 17.46 28.72 -18.22
C MET A 917 16.43 27.91 -19.00
N HIS A 918 15.37 27.42 -18.35
CA HIS A 918 14.25 26.73 -18.99
C HIS A 918 13.69 27.53 -20.19
N LYS A 919 13.34 28.81 -19.98
CA LYS A 919 12.83 29.68 -21.05
C LYS A 919 13.81 29.85 -22.20
N LYS A 920 15.11 29.95 -21.88
CA LYS A 920 16.16 30.04 -22.91
C LYS A 920 16.30 28.75 -23.72
N GLU A 921 16.27 27.61 -23.04
CA GLU A 921 16.36 26.30 -23.69
C GLU A 921 15.11 26.02 -24.54
N GLU A 922 13.92 26.32 -24.03
CA GLU A 922 12.67 26.16 -24.75
C GLU A 922 12.63 27.01 -26.01
N ALA A 923 13.01 28.30 -25.91
CA ALA A 923 13.07 29.19 -27.08
C ALA A 923 14.04 28.66 -28.13
N ALA A 924 15.24 28.23 -27.73
CA ALA A 924 16.22 27.68 -28.66
C ALA A 924 15.75 26.36 -29.31
N LEU A 925 15.11 25.50 -28.51
CA LEU A 925 14.52 24.22 -28.99
C LEU A 925 13.42 24.51 -30.05
N VAL A 926 12.48 25.40 -29.72
CA VAL A 926 11.39 25.78 -30.65
C VAL A 926 11.97 26.37 -31.93
N GLU A 927 12.93 27.30 -31.85
CA GLU A 927 13.58 27.91 -33.03
C GLU A 927 14.26 26.84 -33.91
N SER A 928 14.87 25.84 -33.29
CA SER A 928 15.55 24.75 -34.02
C SER A 928 14.64 23.93 -34.95
N VAL A 929 13.34 23.86 -34.62
CA VAL A 929 12.34 23.13 -35.44
C VAL A 929 12.09 23.86 -36.76
N PHE A 930 12.25 25.19 -36.80
CA PHE A 930 11.94 26.02 -37.98
C PHE A 930 13.18 26.46 -38.78
N THR A 931 14.37 26.42 -38.21
CA THR A 931 15.57 27.07 -38.82
C THR A 931 16.62 26.11 -39.37
N SER A 932 16.65 24.82 -39.00
CA SER A 932 17.72 23.92 -39.44
C SER A 932 17.29 23.01 -40.58
N SER A 933 18.10 23.03 -41.68
CA SER A 933 17.96 22.18 -42.89
C SER A 933 18.65 20.83 -42.73
N ASP A 934 19.42 20.56 -41.68
CA ASP A 934 20.27 19.39 -41.56
C ASP A 934 19.62 18.31 -40.71
N ALA A 935 19.61 17.08 -41.24
CA ALA A 935 19.01 15.89 -40.63
C ALA A 935 19.70 15.43 -39.30
N ASP A 936 20.85 15.97 -38.99
CA ASP A 936 21.63 15.62 -37.79
C ASP A 936 21.44 16.65 -36.70
N GLY A 937 20.47 16.36 -35.82
CA GLY A 937 19.92 17.26 -34.80
C GLY A 937 20.79 17.52 -33.56
N THR A 938 22.09 17.64 -33.66
CA THR A 938 23.02 18.00 -32.55
C THR A 938 23.23 19.50 -32.44
N LEU A 939 22.16 20.30 -32.36
CA LEU A 939 22.24 21.77 -32.26
C LEU A 939 22.80 22.28 -30.89
N PHE A 940 23.00 21.47 -29.91
CA PHE A 940 23.46 21.94 -28.56
C PHE A 940 24.94 21.68 -28.30
N GLU A 941 25.69 20.93 -29.11
CA GLU A 941 27.16 20.85 -28.98
C GLU A 941 27.87 22.18 -29.32
N SER A 942 27.31 23.00 -30.22
CA SER A 942 27.88 24.29 -30.59
C SER A 942 27.75 25.37 -29.52
N ALA A 943 26.77 25.31 -28.63
CA ALA A 943 26.61 26.27 -27.52
C ALA A 943 27.64 26.07 -26.40
N LYS A 944 28.23 24.89 -26.26
CA LYS A 944 29.38 24.65 -25.36
C LYS A 944 30.71 25.21 -25.89
N ALA A 945 30.85 25.35 -27.21
CA ALA A 945 32.09 25.80 -27.83
C ALA A 945 32.29 27.35 -27.80
N THR A 946 31.23 28.12 -27.47
CA THR A 946 31.30 29.59 -27.43
C THR A 946 31.45 30.20 -26.04
N SER A 947 31.39 29.41 -24.94
CA SER A 947 31.81 29.87 -23.64
C SER A 947 33.32 29.61 -23.49
N GLY A 948 34.14 30.63 -23.87
CA GLY A 948 35.60 30.57 -23.79
C GLY A 948 36.11 30.36 -22.36
N ALA A 949 36.25 29.07 -21.99
CA ALA A 949 37.13 28.70 -20.89
C ALA A 949 38.45 28.16 -21.50
N LYS A 950 39.51 28.94 -21.43
CA LYS A 950 40.86 28.44 -21.69
C LYS A 950 41.15 27.19 -20.84
N PRO A 951 41.74 26.13 -21.39
CA PRO A 951 42.12 25.00 -20.56
C PRO A 951 43.19 25.42 -19.55
N ALA A 952 42.95 25.16 -18.27
CA ALA A 952 43.91 25.32 -17.22
C ALA A 952 45.10 24.40 -17.49
N ALA A 953 46.30 24.99 -17.55
CA ALA A 953 47.55 24.28 -17.74
C ALA A 953 47.75 23.29 -16.57
N THR A 954 47.86 22.02 -16.88
CA THR A 954 48.35 20.97 -15.99
C THR A 954 49.75 21.33 -15.51
N ARG A 955 49.94 21.58 -14.23
CA ARG A 955 51.26 21.50 -13.58
C ARG A 955 51.46 20.06 -13.06
N SER A 956 52.59 19.56 -13.45
CA SER A 956 53.18 18.25 -13.06
C SER A 956 53.30 18.12 -11.55
#